data_18bbe7a07998dc2dd9abd41e60653ef9
#
_entry.id   18bbe7a07998dc2dd9abd41e60653ef9
#
_cell.length_a   1.000
_cell.length_b   1.000
_cell.length_c   1.000
_cell.angle_alpha   90.00
_cell.angle_beta   90.00
_cell.angle_gamma   90.00
#
_symmetry.space_group_name_H-M   'P 1'
#
loop_
_entity.id
_entity.type
_entity.pdbx_description
1 polymer ?
#
loop_
_entity_poly.entity_id
_entity_poly.type
_entity_poly.pdbx_seq_one_letter_code
_entity_poly.pdbx_strand_id
1 'polypeptide(L)'
;MKFQENLKNELDKFLSIQENRFPKEDILKIDLHCHDYNSDVPDELIGRILRVPETWLSSERLLQELEKNGCDALTITNHNNARSCYILQDKGVDVLTAAEFSCWVPDFEIGIHVLTYGFTPDQEVQLNKLRKNVYLFLQYTRIHNIPTVWAHPLYHYSVKKMPPKDFFDKMMLIFERFETLNGQRDTWQNMLVKEWIDQVDEEQVAKYSKEFGIDPSIYCVDPYKKSLTGGSDSHMGIFAGMTGSYLYVPDLKSRMQTVSKSELVLEALRNGNIAPFGAHQNTEKLTIAFLNYVCQIALNYKDPGLIRMLLHKGDMSDKVVSFMASNMFSEVQKHKVTMSFIRLFYNCMMGEKPSFFKKLLLPSHYKPIFEEAVKIAEIGKGTTDKDVVDGYYNSILTINNQLNDLLANRLDKKITNLHLDDKIGEKSLDSIIESLELPISIRSYIDKSNNNSSIDISKFLDGLSFPFFASVFILAAHFTSAKTMFHTRPFLRRFSEQLKKFEQPKRILWLTDTFGDKNGVSMFLHEMHEQIKIKGLSIDILTCSNEVVPDDNLIVLKPIGEFTTPIYKDQKINIPNFVELHNLFLKGEYDRIICSTEGIMGMCGLYLKHAYTVEANFYMHTDWLMFARKALGITGHNLDRVRRMLRFFYRSFDRVLVLNSDQKKWLTGSDMNLEDQKVFQTAHWSNSCFTVQPSDKSSLFGVETNTPILLYVGRISKEKGVLELAPIYKRVKEVHKDVRIVIVGKGPALQQLQQDIPDGIFIDWVHQSKLPAIYSSADVLLLPSKFDTFCNVVLESLSCGLPVIAYNKKGPKDIIVDNECGYLVNSISEMTEKTIEYLSSDLNETFRSAATKRAKDYDADTIIKELLQSVGAGDEQQ
;
A
#
# COMPACT_ATOMS: atom_id res chain seq x y z
N MET A 1 19.09 16.66 -0.80
CA MET A 1 17.83 17.12 -0.16
C MET A 1 16.81 16.06 -0.46
N LYS A 2 16.03 15.61 0.52
CA LYS A 2 14.96 14.63 0.30
C LYS A 2 13.89 15.24 -0.62
N PHE A 3 13.22 14.41 -1.39
CA PHE A 3 12.22 14.84 -2.37
C PHE A 3 11.09 15.70 -1.75
N GLN A 4 10.52 15.25 -0.63
CA GLN A 4 9.48 15.98 0.08
C GLN A 4 9.98 17.33 0.67
N GLU A 5 11.21 17.36 1.14
CA GLU A 5 11.82 18.58 1.65
C GLU A 5 12.04 19.62 0.54
N ASN A 6 12.43 19.16 -0.66
CA ASN A 6 12.56 20.03 -1.83
C ASN A 6 11.20 20.61 -2.24
N LEU A 7 10.17 19.77 -2.33
CA LEU A 7 8.80 20.22 -2.64
C LEU A 7 8.30 21.26 -1.64
N LYS A 8 8.53 21.03 -0.35
CA LYS A 8 8.16 21.97 0.70
C LYS A 8 8.85 23.31 0.54
N ASN A 9 10.17 23.31 0.33
CA ASN A 9 10.94 24.53 0.17
C ASN A 9 10.50 25.35 -1.06
N GLU A 10 10.18 24.68 -2.17
CA GLU A 10 9.66 25.36 -3.36
C GLU A 10 8.24 25.90 -3.15
N LEU A 11 7.39 25.17 -2.43
CA LEU A 11 6.07 25.69 -2.03
C LEU A 11 6.21 26.93 -1.13
N ASP A 12 7.06 26.89 -0.10
CA ASP A 12 7.26 28.03 0.82
C ASP A 12 7.74 29.28 0.07
N LYS A 13 8.67 29.12 -0.90
CA LYS A 13 9.08 30.22 -1.79
C LYS A 13 7.92 30.75 -2.62
N PHE A 14 7.14 29.86 -3.23
CA PHE A 14 5.99 30.23 -4.02
C PHE A 14 4.96 31.01 -3.19
N LEU A 15 4.58 30.51 -2.02
CA LEU A 15 3.63 31.16 -1.12
C LEU A 15 4.13 32.54 -0.67
N SER A 16 5.41 32.68 -0.36
CA SER A 16 5.99 33.98 0.01
C SER A 16 5.90 35.01 -1.12
N ILE A 17 6.08 34.59 -2.37
CA ILE A 17 5.90 35.46 -3.54
C ILE A 17 4.43 35.89 -3.68
N GLN A 18 3.50 34.94 -3.52
CA GLN A 18 2.07 35.22 -3.67
C GLN A 18 1.53 36.10 -2.54
N GLU A 19 1.97 35.91 -1.29
CA GLU A 19 1.57 36.75 -0.15
C GLU A 19 1.97 38.22 -0.32
N ASN A 20 3.11 38.47 -0.96
CA ASN A 20 3.65 39.83 -1.18
C ASN A 20 3.28 40.43 -2.55
N ARG A 21 2.42 39.77 -3.31
CA ARG A 21 2.05 40.19 -4.68
C ARG A 21 1.22 41.46 -4.71
N PHE A 22 0.37 41.66 -3.70
CA PHE A 22 -0.54 42.81 -3.62
C PHE A 22 -0.44 43.51 -2.28
N PRO A 23 -0.81 44.86 -2.21
CA PRO A 23 -0.92 45.57 -0.95
C PRO A 23 -1.91 44.89 0.00
N LYS A 24 -1.52 44.66 1.26
CA LYS A 24 -2.34 43.93 2.25
C LYS A 24 -3.68 44.63 2.58
N GLU A 25 -3.70 45.96 2.47
CA GLU A 25 -4.91 46.79 2.68
C GLU A 25 -5.96 46.69 1.58
N ASP A 26 -5.59 46.20 0.40
CA ASP A 26 -6.42 46.13 -0.78
C ASP A 26 -6.75 44.69 -1.22
N ILE A 27 -6.65 43.72 -0.31
CA ILE A 27 -6.98 42.32 -0.59
C ILE A 27 -8.19 41.84 0.19
N LEU A 28 -8.97 40.95 -0.44
CA LEU A 28 -9.98 40.14 0.20
C LEU A 28 -9.53 38.68 0.18
N LYS A 29 -9.58 38.03 1.32
CA LYS A 29 -9.27 36.59 1.48
C LYS A 29 -10.55 35.77 1.29
N ILE A 30 -10.53 34.79 0.40
CA ILE A 30 -11.66 33.90 0.13
C ILE A 30 -11.19 32.48 -0.15
N ASP A 31 -11.97 31.50 0.29
CA ASP A 31 -11.87 30.12 -0.17
C ASP A 31 -12.73 29.97 -1.43
N LEU A 32 -12.12 29.72 -2.57
CA LEU A 32 -12.81 29.63 -3.86
C LEU A 32 -13.34 28.22 -4.15
N HIS A 33 -13.10 27.22 -3.28
CA HIS A 33 -13.49 25.84 -3.51
C HIS A 33 -13.80 25.12 -2.20
N CYS A 34 -15.09 25.04 -1.85
CA CYS A 34 -15.56 24.32 -0.67
C CYS A 34 -17.03 23.86 -0.83
N HIS A 35 -17.39 22.82 -0.09
CA HIS A 35 -18.66 22.10 -0.26
C HIS A 35 -19.46 21.98 1.03
N ASP A 36 -20.80 21.92 0.90
CA ASP A 36 -21.71 21.62 1.98
C ASP A 36 -22.69 20.48 1.61
N TYR A 37 -23.69 20.23 2.49
CA TYR A 37 -24.65 19.13 2.37
C TYR A 37 -25.53 19.16 1.10
N ASN A 38 -25.54 20.23 0.34
CA ASN A 38 -26.28 20.37 -0.92
C ASN A 38 -25.48 19.93 -2.16
N SER A 39 -24.28 19.36 -1.97
CA SER A 39 -23.50 18.77 -3.07
C SER A 39 -24.19 17.50 -3.58
N ASP A 40 -24.61 17.50 -4.87
CA ASP A 40 -25.49 16.47 -5.41
C ASP A 40 -24.78 15.17 -5.81
N VAL A 41 -23.47 15.19 -6.00
CA VAL A 41 -22.66 14.06 -6.49
C VAL A 41 -21.54 13.77 -5.51
N PRO A 42 -21.49 12.56 -4.92
CA PRO A 42 -20.36 12.21 -4.08
C PRO A 42 -19.12 11.91 -4.95
N ASP A 43 -18.13 12.78 -4.89
CA ASP A 43 -16.85 12.58 -5.58
C ASP A 43 -15.82 11.83 -4.73
N GLU A 44 -15.96 11.88 -3.42
CA GLU A 44 -15.12 11.17 -2.49
C GLU A 44 -15.25 9.64 -2.62
N LEU A 45 -14.13 8.92 -2.53
CA LEU A 45 -14.07 7.48 -2.74
C LEU A 45 -15.09 6.71 -1.90
N ILE A 46 -15.16 6.98 -0.60
CA ILE A 46 -16.10 6.29 0.30
C ILE A 46 -17.54 6.67 -0.06
N GLY A 47 -17.81 7.95 -0.34
CA GLY A 47 -19.12 8.42 -0.74
C GLY A 47 -19.63 7.73 -2.00
N ARG A 48 -18.77 7.60 -3.02
CA ARG A 48 -19.09 6.89 -4.28
C ARG A 48 -19.36 5.41 -4.07
N ILE A 49 -18.51 4.74 -3.26
CA ILE A 49 -18.65 3.31 -3.00
C ILE A 49 -19.92 3.03 -2.18
N LEU A 50 -20.18 3.79 -1.12
CA LEU A 50 -21.35 3.59 -0.24
C LEU A 50 -22.62 4.27 -0.75
N ARG A 51 -22.52 5.15 -1.74
CA ARG A 51 -23.62 6.00 -2.25
C ARG A 51 -24.27 6.82 -1.14
N VAL A 52 -23.45 7.41 -0.30
CA VAL A 52 -23.85 8.35 0.74
C VAL A 52 -23.54 9.78 0.31
N PRO A 53 -24.18 10.80 0.89
CA PRO A 53 -23.82 12.19 0.65
C PRO A 53 -22.34 12.43 0.89
N GLU A 54 -21.76 13.34 0.14
CA GLU A 54 -20.36 13.73 0.26
C GLU A 54 -20.04 14.36 1.61
N THR A 55 -21.02 15.06 2.16
CA THR A 55 -20.96 15.64 3.49
C THR A 55 -22.36 15.84 4.08
N TRP A 56 -22.43 15.93 5.43
CA TRP A 56 -23.61 16.40 6.17
C TRP A 56 -23.38 17.78 6.80
N LEU A 57 -22.32 18.49 6.37
CA LEU A 57 -22.00 19.81 6.88
C LEU A 57 -23.05 20.84 6.43
N SER A 58 -23.66 21.56 7.37
CA SER A 58 -24.62 22.62 7.00
C SER A 58 -23.91 23.86 6.46
N SER A 59 -24.59 24.62 5.60
CA SER A 59 -24.08 25.87 5.04
C SER A 59 -23.66 26.85 6.14
N GLU A 60 -24.48 27.02 7.18
CA GLU A 60 -24.19 27.91 8.30
C GLU A 60 -22.90 27.50 9.06
N ARG A 61 -22.69 26.19 9.23
CA ARG A 61 -21.47 25.70 9.88
C ARG A 61 -20.25 25.91 9.01
N LEU A 62 -20.35 25.66 7.71
CA LEU A 62 -19.28 25.94 6.77
C LEU A 62 -18.88 27.42 6.80
N LEU A 63 -19.84 28.36 6.75
CA LEU A 63 -19.57 29.78 6.84
C LEU A 63 -18.83 30.16 8.14
N GLN A 64 -19.26 29.62 9.28
CA GLN A 64 -18.59 29.83 10.56
C GLN A 64 -17.10 29.36 10.54
N GLU A 65 -16.80 28.24 9.89
CA GLU A 65 -15.41 27.78 9.77
C GLU A 65 -14.61 28.66 8.79
N LEU A 66 -15.20 29.13 7.69
CA LEU A 66 -14.56 30.09 6.76
C LEU A 66 -14.22 31.40 7.46
N GLU A 67 -15.16 32.00 8.20
CA GLU A 67 -14.95 33.24 8.97
C GLU A 67 -13.90 33.04 10.06
N LYS A 68 -13.96 31.94 10.80
CA LYS A 68 -12.99 31.57 11.85
C LYS A 68 -11.59 31.44 11.29
N ASN A 69 -11.41 30.94 10.06
CA ASN A 69 -10.14 30.82 9.37
C ASN A 69 -9.74 32.08 8.59
N GLY A 70 -10.48 33.19 8.83
CA GLY A 70 -10.14 34.54 8.39
C GLY A 70 -10.49 34.85 6.94
N CYS A 71 -11.48 34.17 6.37
CA CYS A 71 -12.03 34.59 5.07
C CYS A 71 -12.86 35.88 5.23
N ASP A 72 -12.56 36.88 4.40
CA ASP A 72 -13.27 38.17 4.36
C ASP A 72 -14.53 38.11 3.52
N ALA A 73 -14.52 37.30 2.49
CA ALA A 73 -15.63 37.04 1.58
C ALA A 73 -15.97 35.54 1.55
N LEU A 74 -17.21 35.22 1.21
CA LEU A 74 -17.76 33.88 1.33
C LEU A 74 -18.28 33.34 0.01
N THR A 75 -18.10 32.06 -0.25
CA THR A 75 -18.72 31.30 -1.35
C THR A 75 -18.87 29.84 -0.98
N ILE A 76 -19.70 29.09 -1.72
CA ILE A 76 -19.87 27.63 -1.64
C ILE A 76 -19.97 27.11 -3.07
N THR A 77 -19.20 26.09 -3.40
CA THR A 77 -19.03 25.60 -4.79
C THR A 77 -19.53 24.17 -4.96
N ASN A 78 -20.73 23.88 -4.49
CA ASN A 78 -21.30 22.53 -4.59
C ASN A 78 -21.32 21.99 -6.03
N HIS A 79 -21.27 20.68 -6.17
CA HIS A 79 -21.31 20.03 -7.48
C HIS A 79 -22.60 20.35 -8.23
N ASN A 80 -22.44 20.95 -9.40
CA ASN A 80 -23.48 21.21 -10.40
C ASN A 80 -24.67 22.09 -9.96
N ASN A 81 -24.59 22.73 -8.77
CA ASN A 81 -25.65 23.64 -8.31
C ASN A 81 -25.12 24.70 -7.33
N ALA A 82 -25.80 25.88 -7.33
CA ALA A 82 -25.52 26.98 -6.38
C ALA A 82 -26.63 27.14 -5.32
N ARG A 83 -27.37 26.07 -5.01
CA ARG A 83 -28.55 26.10 -4.12
C ARG A 83 -28.23 26.71 -2.74
N SER A 84 -27.07 26.36 -2.16
CA SER A 84 -26.67 26.92 -0.86
C SER A 84 -26.42 28.42 -0.92
N CYS A 85 -25.80 28.92 -1.99
CA CYS A 85 -25.60 30.36 -2.17
C CYS A 85 -26.94 31.11 -2.23
N TYR A 86 -27.92 30.63 -3.00
CA TYR A 86 -29.24 31.25 -3.10
C TYR A 86 -29.99 31.29 -1.75
N ILE A 87 -29.97 30.12 -1.01
CA ILE A 87 -30.61 30.04 0.30
C ILE A 87 -29.99 31.06 1.28
N LEU A 88 -28.69 31.27 1.22
CA LEU A 88 -27.97 32.20 2.09
C LEU A 88 -28.24 33.66 1.67
N GLN A 89 -28.26 33.96 0.39
CA GLN A 89 -28.62 35.27 -0.16
C GLN A 89 -30.07 35.67 0.22
N ASP A 90 -31.01 34.73 0.17
CA ASP A 90 -32.40 34.93 0.62
C ASP A 90 -32.49 35.26 2.12
N LYS A 91 -31.51 34.81 2.91
CA LYS A 91 -31.35 35.13 4.34
C LYS A 91 -30.60 36.45 4.56
N GLY A 92 -30.18 37.17 3.51
CA GLY A 92 -29.44 38.43 3.59
C GLY A 92 -27.96 38.28 3.82
N VAL A 93 -27.37 37.09 3.61
CA VAL A 93 -25.91 36.85 3.72
C VAL A 93 -25.25 37.26 2.41
N ASP A 94 -24.19 38.09 2.49
CA ASP A 94 -23.36 38.42 1.33
C ASP A 94 -22.46 37.24 0.98
N VAL A 95 -22.89 36.41 0.02
CA VAL A 95 -22.17 35.25 -0.48
C VAL A 95 -22.09 35.27 -2.00
N LEU A 96 -20.92 35.01 -2.56
CA LEU A 96 -20.74 34.95 -4.02
C LEU A 96 -21.37 33.66 -4.54
N THR A 97 -22.26 33.80 -5.53
CA THR A 97 -22.87 32.66 -6.24
C THR A 97 -21.79 31.88 -6.98
N ALA A 98 -21.68 30.57 -6.69
CA ALA A 98 -20.72 29.72 -7.35
C ALA A 98 -21.16 28.24 -7.36
N ALA A 99 -20.56 27.47 -8.25
CA ALA A 99 -20.69 26.01 -8.32
C ALA A 99 -19.49 25.39 -8.99
N GLU A 100 -19.21 24.13 -8.68
CA GLU A 100 -18.26 23.29 -9.38
C GLU A 100 -19.01 22.41 -10.39
N PHE A 101 -18.86 22.70 -11.68
CA PHE A 101 -19.52 21.93 -12.74
C PHE A 101 -18.64 20.78 -13.22
N SER A 102 -19.18 19.55 -13.19
CA SER A 102 -18.56 18.38 -13.84
C SER A 102 -18.76 18.49 -15.36
N CYS A 103 -17.73 18.94 -16.06
CA CYS A 103 -17.74 19.17 -17.50
C CYS A 103 -17.11 18.01 -18.27
N TRP A 104 -17.60 17.72 -19.47
CA TRP A 104 -17.09 16.67 -20.34
C TRP A 104 -16.28 17.26 -21.49
N VAL A 105 -15.06 16.70 -21.71
CA VAL A 105 -14.20 17.04 -22.85
C VAL A 105 -14.38 15.96 -23.92
N PRO A 106 -15.19 16.23 -24.97
CA PRO A 106 -15.72 15.19 -25.86
C PRO A 106 -14.66 14.51 -26.72
N ASP A 107 -13.65 15.22 -27.20
CA ASP A 107 -12.60 14.70 -28.07
C ASP A 107 -11.61 13.79 -27.34
N PHE A 108 -11.53 13.91 -26.03
CA PHE A 108 -10.71 13.02 -25.18
C PHE A 108 -11.53 12.03 -24.37
N GLU A 109 -12.85 12.21 -24.29
CA GLU A 109 -13.75 11.45 -23.40
C GLU A 109 -13.31 11.50 -21.94
N ILE A 110 -12.94 12.67 -21.46
CA ILE A 110 -12.47 12.93 -20.10
C ILE A 110 -13.42 13.91 -19.42
N GLY A 111 -13.77 13.61 -18.16
CA GLY A 111 -14.48 14.54 -17.28
C GLY A 111 -13.48 15.42 -16.53
N ILE A 112 -13.79 16.71 -16.44
CA ILE A 112 -13.05 17.70 -15.64
C ILE A 112 -14.02 18.51 -14.80
N HIS A 113 -13.51 19.18 -13.77
CA HIS A 113 -14.28 20.08 -12.94
C HIS A 113 -13.95 21.54 -13.25
N VAL A 114 -14.99 22.36 -13.33
CA VAL A 114 -14.89 23.80 -13.64
C VAL A 114 -15.62 24.60 -12.59
N LEU A 115 -14.88 25.27 -11.73
CA LEU A 115 -15.41 26.24 -10.79
C LEU A 115 -15.90 27.46 -11.57
N THR A 116 -17.12 27.91 -11.28
CA THR A 116 -17.81 28.97 -12.04
C THR A 116 -18.45 29.93 -11.05
N TYR A 117 -18.31 31.24 -11.26
CA TYR A 117 -18.70 32.26 -10.29
C TYR A 117 -19.56 33.36 -10.89
N GLY A 118 -20.51 33.90 -10.09
CA GLY A 118 -21.26 35.11 -10.42
C GLY A 118 -22.31 34.93 -11.54
N PHE A 119 -22.92 33.76 -11.62
CA PHE A 119 -24.02 33.47 -12.55
C PHE A 119 -25.38 33.56 -11.86
N THR A 120 -26.44 33.81 -12.66
CA THR A 120 -27.82 33.84 -12.20
C THR A 120 -28.47 32.45 -12.22
N PRO A 121 -29.61 32.22 -11.53
CA PRO A 121 -30.36 30.96 -11.61
C PRO A 121 -30.72 30.50 -13.04
N ASP A 122 -31.08 31.42 -13.94
CA ASP A 122 -31.36 31.10 -15.33
C ASP A 122 -30.10 30.67 -16.09
N GLN A 123 -28.96 31.29 -15.79
CA GLN A 123 -27.67 30.89 -16.34
C GLN A 123 -27.24 29.55 -15.81
N GLU A 124 -27.49 29.20 -14.54
CA GLU A 124 -27.21 27.89 -13.98
C GLU A 124 -27.92 26.77 -14.77
N VAL A 125 -29.18 26.98 -15.13
CA VAL A 125 -29.93 26.02 -15.96
C VAL A 125 -29.24 25.80 -17.32
N GLN A 126 -28.73 26.88 -17.94
CA GLN A 126 -27.99 26.76 -19.21
C GLN A 126 -26.63 26.09 -19.03
N LEU A 127 -25.87 26.46 -18.00
CA LEU A 127 -24.56 25.85 -17.65
C LEU A 127 -24.70 24.33 -17.44
N ASN A 128 -25.76 23.90 -16.74
CA ASN A 128 -26.04 22.47 -16.54
C ASN A 128 -26.37 21.71 -17.84
N LYS A 129 -26.93 22.37 -18.87
CA LYS A 129 -27.08 21.75 -20.17
C LYS A 129 -25.79 21.70 -20.95
N LEU A 130 -24.98 22.75 -20.89
CA LEU A 130 -23.77 22.93 -21.68
C LEU A 130 -22.57 22.14 -21.13
N ARG A 131 -22.54 21.80 -19.83
CA ARG A 131 -21.44 21.05 -19.21
C ARG A 131 -21.13 19.69 -19.85
N LYS A 132 -22.03 19.16 -20.68
CA LYS A 132 -21.78 17.96 -21.50
C LYS A 132 -20.74 18.18 -22.61
N ASN A 133 -20.36 19.44 -22.86
CA ASN A 133 -19.29 19.82 -23.78
C ASN A 133 -18.60 21.08 -23.24
N VAL A 134 -17.39 20.92 -22.77
CA VAL A 134 -16.60 22.00 -22.14
C VAL A 134 -16.39 23.18 -23.05
N TYR A 135 -16.26 22.98 -24.37
CA TYR A 135 -16.04 24.05 -25.33
C TYR A 135 -17.26 24.97 -25.40
N LEU A 136 -18.46 24.40 -25.47
CA LEU A 136 -19.72 25.18 -25.48
C LEU A 136 -19.95 25.85 -24.11
N PHE A 137 -19.58 25.20 -23.02
CA PHE A 137 -19.67 25.73 -21.66
C PHE A 137 -18.79 26.98 -21.53
N LEU A 138 -17.54 26.91 -21.94
CA LEU A 138 -16.61 28.04 -21.83
C LEU A 138 -16.91 29.18 -22.80
N GLN A 139 -17.41 28.89 -24.00
CA GLN A 139 -17.93 29.94 -24.91
C GLN A 139 -19.09 30.71 -24.28
N TYR A 140 -20.02 30.02 -23.64
CA TYR A 140 -21.13 30.63 -22.96
C TYR A 140 -20.67 31.52 -21.80
N THR A 141 -19.79 31.01 -20.93
CA THR A 141 -19.25 31.76 -19.81
C THR A 141 -18.48 33.00 -20.29
N ARG A 142 -17.71 32.86 -21.37
CA ARG A 142 -16.95 33.96 -21.97
C ARG A 142 -17.89 35.09 -22.47
N ILE A 143 -18.94 34.74 -23.20
CA ILE A 143 -19.92 35.72 -23.73
C ILE A 143 -20.63 36.48 -22.61
N HIS A 144 -20.95 35.78 -21.51
CA HIS A 144 -21.66 36.35 -20.36
C HIS A 144 -20.73 36.94 -19.29
N ASN A 145 -19.42 37.01 -19.54
CA ASN A 145 -18.41 37.51 -18.59
C ASN A 145 -18.46 36.81 -17.22
N ILE A 146 -18.69 35.48 -17.23
CA ILE A 146 -18.74 34.60 -16.07
C ILE A 146 -17.35 34.00 -15.89
N PRO A 147 -16.58 34.34 -14.82
CA PRO A 147 -15.24 33.78 -14.61
C PRO A 147 -15.28 32.30 -14.24
N THR A 148 -14.37 31.56 -14.85
CA THR A 148 -14.19 30.12 -14.62
C THR A 148 -12.77 29.81 -14.19
N VAL A 149 -12.60 28.72 -13.43
CA VAL A 149 -11.32 28.16 -13.00
C VAL A 149 -11.32 26.67 -13.29
N TRP A 150 -10.26 26.13 -13.90
CA TRP A 150 -10.11 24.69 -13.98
C TRP A 150 -9.66 24.16 -12.62
N ALA A 151 -10.53 23.42 -11.94
CA ALA A 151 -10.27 22.83 -10.62
C ALA A 151 -9.29 21.66 -10.72
N HIS A 152 -8.36 21.56 -9.77
CA HIS A 152 -7.40 20.46 -9.60
C HIS A 152 -6.95 19.78 -10.91
N PRO A 153 -6.27 20.48 -11.84
CA PRO A 153 -6.04 20.06 -13.24
C PRO A 153 -5.38 18.70 -13.43
N LEU A 154 -4.53 18.25 -12.48
CA LEU A 154 -3.85 16.98 -12.55
C LEU A 154 -4.55 15.83 -11.81
N TYR A 155 -5.76 16.07 -11.28
CA TYR A 155 -6.55 15.03 -10.63
C TYR A 155 -7.60 14.45 -11.60
N HIS A 156 -7.57 13.13 -11.78
CA HIS A 156 -8.48 12.43 -12.68
C HIS A 156 -9.10 11.23 -11.98
N TYR A 157 -10.42 11.11 -12.05
CA TYR A 157 -11.17 10.04 -11.39
C TYR A 157 -10.98 8.65 -12.02
N SER A 158 -10.54 8.58 -13.28
CA SER A 158 -10.33 7.32 -13.99
C SER A 158 -8.84 7.04 -14.19
N VAL A 159 -8.32 6.01 -13.52
CA VAL A 159 -6.95 5.52 -13.74
C VAL A 159 -6.81 4.79 -15.07
N LYS A 160 -7.91 4.28 -15.64
CA LYS A 160 -7.90 3.47 -16.87
C LYS A 160 -7.61 4.29 -18.13
N LYS A 161 -7.95 5.59 -18.12
CA LYS A 161 -7.76 6.50 -19.25
C LYS A 161 -7.06 7.76 -18.77
N MET A 162 -5.73 7.70 -18.75
CA MET A 162 -4.91 8.86 -18.39
C MET A 162 -4.90 9.88 -19.53
N PRO A 163 -4.97 11.19 -19.21
CA PRO A 163 -4.92 12.23 -20.23
C PRO A 163 -3.60 12.18 -21.01
N PRO A 164 -3.64 12.26 -22.34
CA PRO A 164 -2.43 12.44 -23.16
C PRO A 164 -1.90 13.87 -23.03
N LYS A 165 -0.69 14.11 -23.52
CA LYS A 165 -0.08 15.45 -23.50
C LYS A 165 -0.95 16.49 -24.22
N ASP A 166 -1.46 16.14 -25.39
CA ASP A 166 -2.31 17.02 -26.21
C ASP A 166 -3.56 17.51 -25.47
N PHE A 167 -4.03 16.75 -24.50
CA PHE A 167 -5.14 17.18 -23.64
C PHE A 167 -4.77 18.45 -22.87
N PHE A 168 -3.60 18.48 -22.22
CA PHE A 168 -3.14 19.62 -21.44
C PHE A 168 -2.82 20.82 -22.32
N ASP A 169 -2.18 20.56 -23.48
CA ASP A 169 -1.85 21.60 -24.46
C ASP A 169 -3.13 22.28 -25.00
N LYS A 170 -4.21 21.53 -25.23
CA LYS A 170 -5.53 22.07 -25.60
C LYS A 170 -6.23 22.82 -24.47
N MET A 171 -6.20 22.24 -23.26
CA MET A 171 -6.83 22.89 -22.10
C MET A 171 -6.15 24.23 -21.76
N MET A 172 -4.86 24.35 -22.01
CA MET A 172 -4.11 25.61 -21.90
C MET A 172 -4.65 26.73 -22.80
N LEU A 173 -5.22 26.38 -23.95
CA LEU A 173 -5.79 27.34 -24.89
C LEU A 173 -7.16 27.88 -24.45
N ILE A 174 -7.91 27.08 -23.70
CA ILE A 174 -9.31 27.38 -23.39
C ILE A 174 -9.56 27.84 -21.95
N PHE A 175 -8.54 27.77 -21.06
CA PHE A 175 -8.64 28.27 -19.70
C PHE A 175 -7.65 29.40 -19.43
N GLU A 176 -8.10 30.40 -18.64
CA GLU A 176 -7.27 31.52 -18.16
C GLU A 176 -6.88 31.34 -16.70
N ARG A 177 -7.65 30.60 -15.90
CA ARG A 177 -7.49 30.45 -14.47
C ARG A 177 -7.39 28.99 -14.11
N PHE A 178 -6.42 28.67 -13.25
CA PHE A 178 -6.09 27.29 -12.86
C PHE A 178 -6.00 27.21 -11.34
N GLU A 179 -6.67 26.22 -10.75
CA GLU A 179 -6.50 25.93 -9.33
C GLU A 179 -5.15 25.25 -9.13
N THR A 180 -4.19 26.04 -8.64
CA THR A 180 -2.80 25.59 -8.41
C THR A 180 -2.62 25.01 -7.00
N LEU A 181 -3.32 25.60 -6.02
CA LEU A 181 -3.33 25.08 -4.66
C LEU A 181 -4.71 24.55 -4.33
N ASN A 182 -4.77 23.23 -4.16
CA ASN A 182 -5.98 22.55 -3.71
C ASN A 182 -5.70 21.86 -2.37
N GLY A 183 -6.56 22.11 -1.37
CA GLY A 183 -6.38 21.66 0.00
C GLY A 183 -6.54 20.15 0.21
N GLN A 184 -7.08 19.42 -0.77
CA GLN A 184 -7.20 17.96 -0.73
C GLN A 184 -6.17 17.22 -1.61
N ARG A 185 -5.32 17.95 -2.32
CA ARG A 185 -4.29 17.37 -3.19
C ARG A 185 -2.92 17.54 -2.54
N ASP A 186 -2.02 16.57 -2.77
CA ASP A 186 -0.70 16.65 -2.17
C ASP A 186 0.14 17.81 -2.77
N THR A 187 1.17 18.20 -2.04
CA THR A 187 2.05 19.28 -2.46
C THR A 187 2.74 18.98 -3.79
N TRP A 188 3.04 17.72 -4.09
CA TRP A 188 3.65 17.36 -5.37
C TRP A 188 2.73 17.70 -6.55
N GLN A 189 1.45 17.31 -6.48
CA GLN A 189 0.46 17.63 -7.51
C GLN A 189 0.31 19.14 -7.68
N ASN A 190 0.17 19.88 -6.58
CA ASN A 190 0.03 21.34 -6.58
C ASN A 190 1.26 22.01 -7.25
N MET A 191 2.46 21.61 -6.89
CA MET A 191 3.67 22.18 -7.47
C MET A 191 3.89 21.80 -8.94
N LEU A 192 3.46 20.62 -9.37
CA LEU A 192 3.48 20.25 -10.78
C LEU A 192 2.52 21.11 -11.63
N VAL A 193 1.34 21.45 -11.10
CA VAL A 193 0.43 22.40 -11.78
C VAL A 193 1.09 23.76 -11.93
N LYS A 194 1.72 24.27 -10.87
CA LYS A 194 2.46 25.56 -10.90
C LYS A 194 3.58 25.53 -11.95
N GLU A 195 4.45 24.52 -11.92
CA GLU A 195 5.56 24.39 -12.87
C GLU A 195 5.09 24.25 -14.31
N TRP A 196 4.00 23.53 -14.54
CA TRP A 196 3.40 23.40 -15.86
C TRP A 196 2.91 24.76 -16.39
N ILE A 197 2.20 25.54 -15.57
CA ILE A 197 1.68 26.86 -15.95
C ILE A 197 2.84 27.85 -16.19
N ASP A 198 3.88 27.83 -15.37
CA ASP A 198 5.02 28.74 -15.51
C ASP A 198 5.86 28.49 -16.77
N GLN A 199 5.77 27.31 -17.36
CA GLN A 199 6.45 26.98 -18.63
C GLN A 199 5.69 27.49 -19.86
N VAL A 200 4.46 27.98 -19.72
CA VAL A 200 3.64 28.43 -20.85
C VAL A 200 3.88 29.90 -21.12
N ASP A 201 4.41 30.17 -22.31
CA ASP A 201 4.63 31.51 -22.83
C ASP A 201 3.72 31.82 -24.05
N GLU A 202 3.77 33.04 -24.55
CA GLU A 202 2.99 33.49 -25.70
C GLU A 202 3.32 32.69 -26.98
N GLU A 203 4.57 32.30 -27.18
CA GLU A 203 5.02 31.53 -28.34
C GLU A 203 4.39 30.13 -28.33
N GLN A 204 4.34 29.48 -27.17
CA GLN A 204 3.71 28.17 -27.01
C GLN A 204 2.20 28.23 -27.21
N VAL A 205 1.51 29.25 -26.66
CA VAL A 205 0.07 29.47 -26.87
C VAL A 205 -0.21 29.66 -28.37
N ALA A 206 0.58 30.48 -29.06
CA ALA A 206 0.45 30.71 -30.50
C ALA A 206 0.71 29.43 -31.31
N LYS A 207 1.72 28.64 -30.93
CA LYS A 207 2.06 27.36 -31.53
C LYS A 207 0.90 26.36 -31.39
N TYR A 208 0.40 26.15 -30.16
CA TYR A 208 -0.70 25.22 -29.90
C TYR A 208 -2.00 25.66 -30.57
N SER A 209 -2.29 26.96 -30.57
CA SER A 209 -3.43 27.54 -31.31
C SER A 209 -3.42 27.12 -32.78
N LYS A 210 -2.26 27.25 -33.44
CA LYS A 210 -2.09 26.83 -34.83
C LYS A 210 -2.14 25.31 -35.01
N GLU A 211 -1.52 24.55 -34.11
CA GLU A 211 -1.45 23.09 -34.17
C GLU A 211 -2.82 22.44 -34.05
N PHE A 212 -3.64 22.90 -33.09
CA PHE A 212 -4.96 22.35 -32.83
C PHE A 212 -6.09 23.07 -33.56
N GLY A 213 -5.80 24.16 -34.28
CA GLY A 213 -6.81 24.95 -34.98
C GLY A 213 -7.82 25.60 -34.04
N ILE A 214 -7.43 25.93 -32.79
CA ILE A 214 -8.27 26.56 -31.77
C ILE A 214 -7.88 28.03 -31.66
N ASP A 215 -8.84 28.93 -31.81
CA ASP A 215 -8.67 30.34 -31.48
C ASP A 215 -8.96 30.55 -29.97
N PRO A 216 -7.94 30.82 -29.13
CA PRO A 216 -8.14 31.00 -27.72
C PRO A 216 -9.03 32.18 -27.35
N SER A 217 -9.14 33.21 -28.19
CA SER A 217 -9.96 34.41 -27.92
C SER A 217 -11.46 34.11 -27.79
N ILE A 218 -11.91 32.98 -28.35
CA ILE A 218 -13.26 32.47 -28.23
C ILE A 218 -13.60 32.07 -26.78
N TYR A 219 -12.58 31.65 -26.00
CA TYR A 219 -12.74 31.11 -24.65
C TYR A 219 -12.19 32.05 -23.58
N CYS A 220 -11.14 32.79 -23.91
CA CYS A 220 -10.35 33.59 -22.98
C CYS A 220 -10.47 35.10 -23.31
N VAL A 221 -10.41 35.93 -22.25
CA VAL A 221 -10.29 37.40 -22.41
C VAL A 221 -8.87 37.75 -22.81
N ASP A 222 -7.91 37.20 -22.09
CA ASP A 222 -6.48 37.32 -22.37
C ASP A 222 -5.87 35.93 -22.37
N PRO A 223 -5.74 35.27 -23.54
CA PRO A 223 -5.20 33.90 -23.60
C PRO A 223 -3.76 33.74 -23.12
N TYR A 224 -3.01 34.83 -23.09
CA TYR A 224 -1.60 34.82 -22.71
C TYR A 224 -1.39 34.99 -21.21
N LYS A 225 -2.35 35.57 -20.51
CA LYS A 225 -2.30 35.78 -19.06
C LYS A 225 -2.95 34.63 -18.35
N LYS A 226 -2.15 33.79 -17.68
CA LYS A 226 -2.64 32.69 -16.84
C LYS A 226 -2.65 33.12 -15.37
N SER A 227 -3.78 32.93 -14.70
CA SER A 227 -3.96 33.26 -13.29
C SER A 227 -4.04 32.00 -12.44
N LEU A 228 -3.35 32.03 -11.30
CA LEU A 228 -3.30 30.93 -10.34
C LEU A 228 -4.29 31.19 -9.20
N THR A 229 -5.06 30.19 -8.84
CA THR A 229 -6.04 30.25 -7.75
C THR A 229 -5.74 29.16 -6.71
N GLY A 230 -6.32 29.31 -5.52
CA GLY A 230 -6.35 28.30 -4.49
C GLY A 230 -7.76 28.13 -3.93
N GLY A 231 -8.05 26.91 -3.46
CA GLY A 231 -9.27 26.54 -2.78
C GLY A 231 -9.03 25.36 -1.84
N SER A 232 -9.81 25.26 -0.77
CA SER A 232 -9.63 24.18 0.20
C SER A 232 -10.13 22.83 -0.30
N ASP A 233 -11.10 22.82 -1.21
CA ASP A 233 -11.84 21.64 -1.65
C ASP A 233 -12.43 20.86 -0.43
N SER A 234 -12.80 21.64 0.61
CA SER A 234 -13.18 21.08 1.90
C SER A 234 -14.62 20.60 1.89
N HIS A 235 -14.80 19.31 2.19
CA HIS A 235 -16.11 18.67 2.35
C HIS A 235 -16.53 18.53 3.82
N MET A 236 -15.57 18.63 4.76
CA MET A 236 -15.82 18.41 6.19
C MET A 236 -15.80 19.70 7.01
N GLY A 237 -15.47 20.81 6.40
CA GLY A 237 -15.41 22.12 7.03
C GLY A 237 -14.15 22.39 7.87
N ILE A 238 -13.47 21.37 8.41
CA ILE A 238 -12.34 21.55 9.34
C ILE A 238 -11.22 22.40 8.74
N PHE A 239 -10.97 22.26 7.45
CA PHE A 239 -9.90 22.96 6.73
C PHE A 239 -10.42 24.02 5.76
N ALA A 240 -11.72 24.33 5.79
CA ALA A 240 -12.30 25.38 4.96
C ALA A 240 -11.65 26.73 5.27
N GLY A 241 -11.24 27.46 4.25
CA GLY A 241 -10.57 28.75 4.36
C GLY A 241 -9.09 28.70 4.73
N MET A 242 -8.50 27.50 4.95
CA MET A 242 -7.05 27.35 5.19
C MET A 242 -6.22 27.36 3.89
N THR A 243 -6.83 27.03 2.77
CA THR A 243 -6.33 27.22 1.41
C THR A 243 -7.35 28.03 0.64
N GLY A 244 -6.90 28.99 -0.16
CA GLY A 244 -7.80 29.87 -0.89
C GLY A 244 -7.06 30.89 -1.74
N SER A 245 -7.69 32.04 -2.00
CA SER A 245 -7.15 33.08 -2.86
C SER A 245 -7.27 34.46 -2.22
N TYR A 246 -6.23 35.27 -2.38
CA TYR A 246 -6.26 36.71 -2.18
C TYR A 246 -6.73 37.38 -3.46
N LEU A 247 -7.77 38.19 -3.36
CA LEU A 247 -8.35 38.96 -4.45
C LEU A 247 -7.98 40.42 -4.27
N TYR A 248 -7.22 40.98 -5.21
CA TYR A 248 -6.81 42.37 -5.15
C TYR A 248 -7.88 43.30 -5.71
N VAL A 249 -8.30 44.22 -4.89
CA VAL A 249 -9.31 45.26 -5.19
C VAL A 249 -8.72 46.63 -4.85
N PRO A 250 -8.32 47.43 -5.85
CA PRO A 250 -7.80 48.78 -5.60
C PRO A 250 -8.80 49.66 -4.79
N ASP A 251 -8.31 50.44 -3.83
CA ASP A 251 -9.11 51.28 -2.97
C ASP A 251 -10.22 50.56 -2.19
N LEU A 252 -9.94 49.30 -1.77
CA LEU A 252 -10.88 48.40 -1.13
C LEU A 252 -11.71 49.02 -0.03
N LYS A 253 -11.06 49.73 0.91
CA LYS A 253 -11.73 50.33 2.07
C LYS A 253 -12.79 51.35 1.66
N SER A 254 -12.55 52.11 0.63
CA SER A 254 -13.52 53.11 0.11
C SER A 254 -14.66 52.40 -0.62
N ARG A 255 -14.34 51.42 -1.44
CA ARG A 255 -15.31 50.70 -2.29
C ARG A 255 -16.28 49.84 -1.49
N MET A 256 -15.83 49.26 -0.40
CA MET A 256 -16.67 48.45 0.52
C MET A 256 -17.78 49.28 1.19
N GLN A 257 -17.77 50.59 1.12
CA GLN A 257 -18.86 51.43 1.64
C GLN A 257 -20.10 51.41 0.75
N THR A 258 -19.96 51.05 -0.53
CA THR A 258 -21.02 51.14 -1.54
C THR A 258 -21.23 49.84 -2.35
N VAL A 259 -20.26 48.93 -2.35
CA VAL A 259 -20.24 47.69 -3.12
C VAL A 259 -20.08 46.51 -2.18
N SER A 260 -20.84 45.45 -2.39
CA SER A 260 -20.72 44.24 -1.59
C SER A 260 -19.37 43.52 -1.80
N LYS A 261 -18.92 42.77 -0.81
CA LYS A 261 -17.66 41.99 -0.93
C LYS A 261 -17.74 40.97 -2.06
N SER A 262 -18.89 40.32 -2.23
CA SER A 262 -19.15 39.35 -3.31
C SER A 262 -18.97 39.94 -4.71
N GLU A 263 -19.45 41.17 -4.92
CA GLU A 263 -19.29 41.91 -6.20
C GLU A 263 -17.82 42.32 -6.44
N LEU A 264 -17.13 42.82 -5.40
CA LEU A 264 -15.70 43.17 -5.48
C LEU A 264 -14.82 41.92 -5.78
N VAL A 265 -15.11 40.79 -5.16
CA VAL A 265 -14.45 39.51 -5.46
C VAL A 265 -14.70 39.10 -6.90
N LEU A 266 -15.94 39.19 -7.39
CA LEU A 266 -16.30 38.86 -8.77
C LEU A 266 -15.57 39.71 -9.79
N GLU A 267 -15.40 40.99 -9.51
CA GLU A 267 -14.61 41.92 -10.34
C GLU A 267 -13.13 41.53 -10.37
N ALA A 268 -12.54 41.24 -9.21
CA ALA A 268 -11.13 40.83 -9.12
C ALA A 268 -10.89 39.51 -9.85
N LEU A 269 -11.83 38.55 -9.77
CA LEU A 269 -11.80 37.31 -10.53
C LEU A 269 -11.81 37.54 -12.04
N ARG A 270 -12.66 38.43 -12.53
CA ARG A 270 -12.76 38.81 -13.95
C ARG A 270 -11.46 39.41 -14.47
N ASN A 271 -10.81 40.23 -13.66
CA ASN A 271 -9.58 40.94 -14.02
C ASN A 271 -8.32 40.06 -13.84
N GLY A 272 -8.45 38.82 -13.29
CA GLY A 272 -7.31 37.95 -12.98
C GLY A 272 -6.39 38.54 -11.89
N ASN A 273 -6.93 39.37 -10.99
CA ASN A 273 -6.21 39.97 -9.86
C ASN A 273 -6.22 39.02 -8.65
N ILE A 274 -5.55 37.88 -8.78
CA ILE A 274 -5.65 36.72 -7.88
C ILE A 274 -4.26 36.27 -7.49
N ALA A 275 -4.08 35.91 -6.22
CA ALA A 275 -2.89 35.21 -5.71
C ALA A 275 -3.32 34.08 -4.77
N PRO A 276 -2.92 32.83 -4.99
CA PRO A 276 -3.27 31.73 -4.11
C PRO A 276 -2.55 31.84 -2.76
N PHE A 277 -3.21 31.39 -1.70
CA PHE A 277 -2.61 31.16 -0.39
C PHE A 277 -2.95 29.75 0.10
N GLY A 278 -2.14 29.21 0.97
CA GLY A 278 -2.35 27.87 1.53
C GLY A 278 -1.19 27.41 2.37
N ALA A 279 -1.11 26.12 2.53
CA ALA A 279 -0.10 25.46 3.32
C ALA A 279 0.31 24.13 2.69
N HIS A 280 1.39 23.53 3.19
CA HIS A 280 1.78 22.19 2.81
C HIS A 280 0.64 21.20 3.06
N GLN A 281 0.22 20.47 2.01
CA GLN A 281 -0.84 19.48 2.10
C GLN A 281 -0.23 18.09 2.28
N ASN A 282 -0.82 17.30 3.16
CA ASN A 282 -0.35 15.96 3.52
C ASN A 282 -1.48 15.05 3.96
N THR A 283 -1.17 13.77 4.07
CA THR A 283 -2.12 12.74 4.45
C THR A 283 -2.66 12.91 5.88
N GLU A 284 -1.91 13.50 6.77
CA GLU A 284 -2.28 13.67 8.17
C GLU A 284 -3.48 14.62 8.33
N LYS A 285 -3.43 15.78 7.67
CA LYS A 285 -4.57 16.71 7.64
C LYS A 285 -5.80 16.05 7.03
N LEU A 286 -5.62 15.40 5.88
CA LEU A 286 -6.72 14.76 5.18
C LEU A 286 -7.28 13.55 5.95
N THR A 287 -6.44 12.85 6.71
CA THR A 287 -6.88 11.75 7.61
C THR A 287 -7.84 12.25 8.68
N ILE A 288 -7.59 13.44 9.26
CA ILE A 288 -8.53 14.05 10.21
C ILE A 288 -9.89 14.35 9.54
N ALA A 289 -9.88 14.91 8.33
CA ALA A 289 -11.11 15.16 7.58
C ALA A 289 -11.88 13.86 7.29
N PHE A 290 -11.19 12.82 6.83
CA PHE A 290 -11.83 11.53 6.57
C PHE A 290 -12.25 10.79 7.83
N LEU A 291 -11.54 10.90 8.94
CA LEU A 291 -11.98 10.35 10.22
C LEU A 291 -13.29 11.00 10.67
N ASN A 292 -13.40 12.32 10.50
CA ASN A 292 -14.64 13.05 10.71
C ASN A 292 -15.77 12.53 9.81
N TYR A 293 -15.48 12.35 8.51
CA TYR A 293 -16.45 11.84 7.54
C TYR A 293 -16.93 10.42 7.86
N VAL A 294 -16.03 9.51 8.21
CA VAL A 294 -16.39 8.15 8.61
C VAL A 294 -17.26 8.14 9.86
N CYS A 295 -16.99 9.02 10.82
CA CYS A 295 -17.87 9.21 11.98
C CYS A 295 -19.27 9.74 11.57
N GLN A 296 -19.35 10.69 10.64
CA GLN A 296 -20.63 11.18 10.10
C GLN A 296 -21.40 10.07 9.38
N ILE A 297 -20.71 9.23 8.56
CA ILE A 297 -21.32 8.06 7.95
C ILE A 297 -21.92 7.16 9.04
N ALA A 298 -21.13 6.77 10.04
CA ALA A 298 -21.59 5.89 11.11
C ALA A 298 -22.84 6.45 11.83
N LEU A 299 -22.91 7.78 12.03
CA LEU A 299 -24.01 8.46 12.68
C LEU A 299 -25.27 8.61 11.82
N ASN A 300 -25.12 8.78 10.50
CA ASN A 300 -26.20 9.17 9.60
C ASN A 300 -26.52 8.12 8.51
N TYR A 301 -25.69 7.06 8.39
CA TYR A 301 -25.87 6.03 7.37
C TYR A 301 -27.26 5.38 7.46
N LYS A 302 -27.90 5.27 6.31
CA LYS A 302 -29.15 4.50 6.18
C LYS A 302 -28.87 3.35 5.22
N ASP A 303 -29.10 2.12 5.67
CA ASP A 303 -28.91 0.94 4.85
C ASP A 303 -29.64 1.08 3.49
N PRO A 304 -28.92 1.09 2.36
CA PRO A 304 -29.55 1.23 1.04
C PRO A 304 -30.31 -0.02 0.61
N GLY A 305 -30.23 -1.12 1.39
CA GLY A 305 -30.82 -2.42 1.07
C GLY A 305 -30.02 -3.21 0.02
N LEU A 306 -30.17 -4.53 0.06
CA LEU A 306 -29.43 -5.47 -0.80
C LEU A 306 -29.58 -5.16 -2.30
N ILE A 307 -30.78 -4.77 -2.73
CA ILE A 307 -31.10 -4.48 -4.15
C ILE A 307 -30.27 -3.28 -4.66
N ARG A 308 -30.16 -2.23 -3.88
CA ARG A 308 -29.35 -1.06 -4.27
C ARG A 308 -27.86 -1.39 -4.38
N MET A 309 -27.36 -2.27 -3.50
CA MET A 309 -25.97 -2.75 -3.58
C MET A 309 -25.71 -3.62 -4.81
N LEU A 310 -26.64 -4.50 -5.17
CA LEU A 310 -26.57 -5.29 -6.39
C LEU A 310 -26.61 -4.45 -7.67
N LEU A 311 -27.34 -3.34 -7.64
CA LEU A 311 -27.41 -2.37 -8.73
C LEU A 311 -26.27 -1.34 -8.74
N HIS A 312 -25.24 -1.52 -7.91
CA HIS A 312 -24.08 -0.66 -7.88
C HIS A 312 -23.34 -0.68 -9.23
N LYS A 313 -23.05 0.52 -9.79
CA LYS A 313 -22.42 0.67 -11.12
C LYS A 313 -20.90 0.44 -11.12
N GLY A 314 -20.26 0.36 -9.94
CA GLY A 314 -18.84 0.08 -9.78
C GLY A 314 -18.46 -1.34 -10.23
N ASP A 315 -17.18 -1.61 -10.25
CA ASP A 315 -16.63 -2.94 -10.53
C ASP A 315 -16.95 -3.95 -9.40
N MET A 316 -16.46 -5.18 -9.54
CA MET A 316 -16.75 -6.23 -8.56
C MET A 316 -16.12 -5.95 -7.21
N SER A 317 -14.94 -5.31 -7.18
CA SER A 317 -14.27 -4.94 -5.93
C SER A 317 -15.04 -3.84 -5.20
N ASP A 318 -15.54 -2.82 -5.91
CA ASP A 318 -16.37 -1.77 -5.34
C ASP A 318 -17.66 -2.33 -4.72
N LYS A 319 -18.29 -3.30 -5.38
CA LYS A 319 -19.48 -3.97 -4.86
C LYS A 319 -19.20 -4.75 -3.57
N VAL A 320 -18.08 -5.48 -3.53
CA VAL A 320 -17.67 -6.23 -2.34
C VAL A 320 -17.35 -5.28 -1.19
N VAL A 321 -16.57 -4.23 -1.44
CA VAL A 321 -16.23 -3.21 -0.42
C VAL A 321 -17.48 -2.50 0.08
N SER A 322 -18.39 -2.09 -0.81
CA SER A 322 -19.67 -1.48 -0.45
C SER A 322 -20.50 -2.40 0.45
N PHE A 323 -20.56 -3.68 0.12
CA PHE A 323 -21.29 -4.67 0.89
C PHE A 323 -20.69 -4.88 2.30
N MET A 324 -19.38 -5.05 2.39
CA MET A 324 -18.69 -5.22 3.67
C MET A 324 -18.83 -3.99 4.57
N ALA A 325 -18.61 -2.81 4.02
CA ALA A 325 -18.74 -1.55 4.75
C ALA A 325 -20.17 -1.28 5.20
N SER A 326 -21.17 -1.58 4.35
CA SER A 326 -22.58 -1.48 4.67
C SER A 326 -22.97 -2.38 5.86
N ASN A 327 -22.52 -3.64 5.84
CA ASN A 327 -22.73 -4.56 6.95
C ASN A 327 -22.08 -4.05 8.24
N MET A 328 -20.86 -3.52 8.15
CA MET A 328 -20.14 -2.95 9.29
C MET A 328 -20.92 -1.76 9.90
N PHE A 329 -21.32 -0.80 9.10
CA PHE A 329 -22.07 0.36 9.60
C PHE A 329 -23.44 -0.02 10.17
N SER A 330 -24.14 -0.93 9.54
CA SER A 330 -25.41 -1.45 10.06
C SER A 330 -25.26 -2.17 11.40
N GLU A 331 -24.14 -2.90 11.59
CA GLU A 331 -23.85 -3.55 12.85
C GLU A 331 -23.49 -2.55 13.94
N VAL A 332 -22.61 -1.58 13.65
CA VAL A 332 -22.26 -0.49 14.60
C VAL A 332 -23.50 0.21 15.12
N GLN A 333 -24.45 0.51 14.25
CA GLN A 333 -25.68 1.25 14.60
C GLN A 333 -26.62 0.49 15.54
N LYS A 334 -26.54 -0.85 15.61
CA LYS A 334 -27.30 -1.66 16.58
C LYS A 334 -26.80 -1.46 18.02
N HIS A 335 -25.53 -1.07 18.18
CA HIS A 335 -24.87 -0.90 19.46
C HIS A 335 -25.04 0.53 20.02
N LYS A 336 -26.18 0.81 20.69
CA LYS A 336 -26.52 2.17 21.19
C LYS A 336 -25.41 2.81 22.04
N VAL A 337 -24.73 2.03 22.87
CA VAL A 337 -23.62 2.52 23.72
C VAL A 337 -22.42 2.92 22.85
N THR A 338 -22.03 2.08 21.92
CA THR A 338 -20.94 2.39 20.96
C THR A 338 -21.26 3.62 20.14
N MET A 339 -22.50 3.73 19.65
CA MET A 339 -22.96 4.92 18.91
C MET A 339 -22.91 6.20 19.74
N SER A 340 -23.20 6.11 21.04
CA SER A 340 -23.07 7.24 21.96
C SER A 340 -21.60 7.69 22.11
N PHE A 341 -20.67 6.74 22.18
CA PHE A 341 -19.23 7.05 22.21
C PHE A 341 -18.72 7.59 20.86
N ILE A 342 -19.14 7.04 19.73
CA ILE A 342 -18.79 7.58 18.41
C ILE A 342 -19.28 9.02 18.26
N ARG A 343 -20.52 9.30 18.68
CA ARG A 343 -21.05 10.69 18.65
C ARG A 343 -20.25 11.61 19.56
N LEU A 344 -19.88 11.15 20.76
CA LEU A 344 -19.06 11.95 21.67
C LEU A 344 -17.66 12.20 21.08
N PHE A 345 -17.05 11.19 20.46
CA PHE A 345 -15.76 11.30 19.80
C PHE A 345 -15.81 12.32 18.66
N TYR A 346 -16.81 12.22 17.79
CA TYR A 346 -17.05 13.20 16.74
C TYR A 346 -17.16 14.63 17.26
N ASN A 347 -18.01 14.82 18.29
CA ASN A 347 -18.20 16.15 18.90
C ASN A 347 -16.89 16.69 19.51
N CYS A 348 -16.09 15.84 20.15
CA CYS A 348 -14.79 16.24 20.67
C CYS A 348 -13.83 16.69 19.55
N MET A 349 -13.78 15.96 18.45
CA MET A 349 -12.98 16.35 17.27
C MET A 349 -13.44 17.68 16.67
N MET A 350 -14.72 18.03 16.80
CA MET A 350 -15.27 19.33 16.37
C MET A 350 -15.06 20.44 17.42
N GLY A 351 -14.36 20.17 18.52
CA GLY A 351 -14.03 21.13 19.57
C GLY A 351 -15.09 21.27 20.68
N GLU A 352 -16.12 20.43 20.67
CA GLU A 352 -17.13 20.42 21.71
C GLU A 352 -16.64 19.62 22.94
N LYS A 353 -16.30 20.31 24.01
CA LYS A 353 -15.87 19.65 25.25
C LYS A 353 -17.04 18.89 25.92
N PRO A 354 -16.84 17.64 26.36
CA PRO A 354 -17.87 16.89 27.06
C PRO A 354 -18.39 17.64 28.29
N SER A 355 -19.72 17.67 28.51
CA SER A 355 -20.30 18.28 29.72
C SER A 355 -19.80 17.56 30.97
N PHE A 356 -19.83 18.23 32.12
CA PHE A 356 -19.38 17.69 33.39
C PHE A 356 -20.01 16.32 33.71
N PHE A 357 -21.32 16.17 33.52
CA PHE A 357 -22.02 14.90 33.74
C PHE A 357 -21.56 13.80 32.76
N LYS A 358 -21.34 14.12 31.49
CA LYS A 358 -20.81 13.15 30.52
C LYS A 358 -19.40 12.71 30.89
N LYS A 359 -18.52 13.64 31.36
CA LYS A 359 -17.18 13.28 31.86
C LYS A 359 -17.22 12.35 33.07
N LEU A 360 -18.18 12.53 33.96
CA LEU A 360 -18.33 11.69 35.15
C LEU A 360 -18.77 10.25 34.80
N LEU A 361 -19.65 10.10 33.81
CA LEU A 361 -20.17 8.82 33.34
C LEU A 361 -19.19 8.09 32.37
N LEU A 362 -18.16 8.76 31.92
CA LEU A 362 -17.18 8.19 30.98
C LEU A 362 -16.27 7.18 31.72
N PRO A 363 -16.13 5.94 31.22
CA PRO A 363 -15.17 5.00 31.78
C PRO A 363 -13.75 5.60 31.83
N SER A 364 -13.05 5.39 32.95
CA SER A 364 -11.73 6.00 33.19
C SER A 364 -10.73 5.71 32.07
N HIS A 365 -10.77 4.51 31.51
CA HIS A 365 -9.90 4.06 30.44
C HIS A 365 -10.23 4.67 29.06
N TYR A 366 -11.38 5.34 28.89
CA TYR A 366 -11.68 6.08 27.65
C TYR A 366 -11.35 7.57 27.74
N LYS A 367 -11.22 8.13 28.94
CA LYS A 367 -10.99 9.57 29.14
C LYS A 367 -9.82 10.12 28.31
N PRO A 368 -8.64 9.46 28.27
CA PRO A 368 -7.50 9.96 27.49
C PRO A 368 -7.81 10.07 26.00
N ILE A 369 -8.59 9.14 25.42
CA ILE A 369 -8.97 9.14 24.00
C ILE A 369 -9.79 10.38 23.66
N PHE A 370 -10.77 10.72 24.52
CA PHE A 370 -11.63 11.89 24.28
C PHE A 370 -10.92 13.21 24.56
N GLU A 371 -9.99 13.24 25.52
CA GLU A 371 -9.14 14.41 25.78
C GLU A 371 -8.22 14.68 24.59
N GLU A 372 -7.65 13.64 23.98
CA GLU A 372 -6.83 13.77 22.76
C GLU A 372 -7.67 14.18 21.54
N ALA A 373 -8.90 13.66 21.41
CA ALA A 373 -9.82 14.08 20.35
C ALA A 373 -10.17 15.58 20.44
N VAL A 374 -10.29 16.16 21.64
CA VAL A 374 -10.48 17.62 21.81
C VAL A 374 -9.26 18.40 21.35
N LYS A 375 -8.04 17.91 21.59
CA LYS A 375 -6.79 18.58 21.13
C LYS A 375 -6.72 18.69 19.61
N ILE A 376 -7.26 17.70 18.87
CA ILE A 376 -7.32 17.77 17.39
C ILE A 376 -7.96 19.08 16.92
N ALA A 377 -9.06 19.53 17.55
CA ALA A 377 -9.71 20.80 17.19
C ALA A 377 -8.89 22.05 17.56
N GLU A 378 -7.96 21.91 18.49
CA GLU A 378 -7.10 23.00 18.94
C GLU A 378 -5.81 23.12 18.10
N ILE A 379 -5.32 22.00 17.52
CA ILE A 379 -4.10 21.96 16.70
C ILE A 379 -4.21 22.84 15.47
N GLY A 380 -5.37 22.91 14.81
CA GLY A 380 -5.60 23.76 13.65
C GLY A 380 -5.39 25.26 13.89
N LYS A 381 -5.22 25.68 15.15
CA LYS A 381 -4.88 27.05 15.53
C LYS A 381 -3.37 27.28 15.70
N GLY A 382 -2.55 26.29 15.38
CA GLY A 382 -1.11 26.33 15.51
C GLY A 382 -0.46 27.37 14.60
N THR A 383 0.71 27.85 15.01
CA THR A 383 1.41 28.97 14.40
C THR A 383 2.26 28.59 13.19
N THR A 384 2.62 27.31 13.02
CA THR A 384 3.38 26.82 11.88
C THR A 384 2.75 25.58 11.28
N ASP A 385 2.90 25.41 9.97
CA ASP A 385 2.37 24.27 9.24
C ASP A 385 2.97 22.93 9.72
N LYS A 386 4.24 22.94 10.09
CA LYS A 386 4.92 21.77 10.66
C LYS A 386 4.32 21.36 12.00
N ASP A 387 4.06 22.31 12.89
CA ASP A 387 3.48 22.03 14.20
C ASP A 387 2.08 21.45 14.08
N VAL A 388 1.31 21.92 13.08
CA VAL A 388 -0.03 21.39 12.78
C VAL A 388 0.04 19.94 12.31
N VAL A 389 0.95 19.61 11.38
CA VAL A 389 1.12 18.27 10.84
C VAL A 389 1.60 17.29 11.90
N ASP A 390 2.68 17.64 12.60
CA ASP A 390 3.23 16.81 13.67
C ASP A 390 2.20 16.64 14.80
N GLY A 391 1.43 17.69 15.10
CA GLY A 391 0.35 17.65 16.07
C GLY A 391 -0.75 16.65 15.70
N TYR A 392 -1.25 16.68 14.48
CA TYR A 392 -2.26 15.73 14.00
C TYR A 392 -1.73 14.29 14.01
N TYR A 393 -0.52 14.07 13.50
CA TYR A 393 0.10 12.75 13.53
C TYR A 393 0.20 12.21 14.98
N ASN A 394 0.75 13.00 15.89
CA ASN A 394 0.94 12.60 17.28
C ASN A 394 -0.39 12.32 18.00
N SER A 395 -1.42 13.13 17.74
CA SER A 395 -2.75 12.90 18.33
C SER A 395 -3.40 11.63 17.81
N ILE A 396 -3.37 11.39 16.50
CA ILE A 396 -3.89 10.14 15.91
C ILE A 396 -3.12 8.93 16.42
N LEU A 397 -1.78 9.00 16.45
CA LEU A 397 -0.94 7.93 16.98
C LEU A 397 -1.25 7.64 18.45
N THR A 398 -1.40 8.68 19.28
CA THR A 398 -1.75 8.55 20.69
C THR A 398 -3.11 7.88 20.86
N ILE A 399 -4.13 8.32 20.13
CA ILE A 399 -5.47 7.71 20.16
C ILE A 399 -5.38 6.23 19.72
N ASN A 400 -4.68 5.95 18.61
CA ASN A 400 -4.54 4.60 18.08
C ASN A 400 -3.82 3.66 19.05
N ASN A 401 -2.77 4.11 19.72
CA ASN A 401 -2.05 3.33 20.73
C ASN A 401 -2.95 3.01 21.92
N GLN A 402 -3.69 4.00 22.44
CA GLN A 402 -4.65 3.78 23.52
C GLN A 402 -5.76 2.80 23.15
N LEU A 403 -6.26 2.87 21.92
CA LEU A 403 -7.25 1.92 21.39
C LEU A 403 -6.68 0.51 21.28
N ASN A 404 -5.45 0.38 20.77
CA ASN A 404 -4.76 -0.90 20.63
C ASN A 404 -4.50 -1.57 21.99
N ASP A 405 -4.05 -0.81 23.00
CA ASP A 405 -3.88 -1.31 24.38
C ASP A 405 -5.20 -1.84 24.96
N LEU A 406 -6.29 -1.11 24.72
CA LEU A 406 -7.62 -1.55 25.17
C LEU A 406 -8.10 -2.81 24.46
N LEU A 407 -7.81 -2.92 23.16
CA LEU A 407 -8.15 -4.10 22.35
C LEU A 407 -7.31 -5.31 22.77
N ALA A 408 -5.99 -5.16 22.93
CA ALA A 408 -5.10 -6.23 23.38
C ALA A 408 -5.53 -6.77 24.73
N ASN A 409 -5.78 -5.91 25.72
CA ASN A 409 -6.25 -6.30 27.06
C ASN A 409 -7.60 -7.02 27.03
N ARG A 410 -8.50 -6.67 26.11
CA ARG A 410 -9.81 -7.32 25.97
C ARG A 410 -9.71 -8.65 25.24
N LEU A 411 -8.88 -8.74 24.21
CA LEU A 411 -8.59 -9.97 23.48
C LEU A 411 -7.98 -11.01 24.40
N ASP A 412 -6.98 -10.63 25.18
CA ASP A 412 -6.29 -11.50 26.12
C ASP A 412 -7.26 -12.11 27.15
N LYS A 413 -8.11 -11.28 27.77
CA LYS A 413 -9.16 -11.73 28.68
C LYS A 413 -10.18 -12.66 28.02
N LYS A 414 -10.54 -12.42 26.75
CA LYS A 414 -11.48 -13.28 26.04
C LYS A 414 -10.87 -14.60 25.63
N ILE A 415 -9.63 -14.61 25.13
CA ILE A 415 -8.89 -15.83 24.76
C ILE A 415 -8.72 -16.70 25.99
N THR A 416 -8.31 -16.13 27.12
CA THR A 416 -8.15 -16.85 28.40
C THR A 416 -9.47 -17.43 28.90
N ASN A 417 -10.59 -16.69 28.78
CA ASN A 417 -11.91 -17.16 29.22
C ASN A 417 -12.54 -18.21 28.29
N LEU A 418 -12.10 -18.32 27.04
CA LEU A 418 -12.67 -19.25 26.08
C LEU A 418 -12.02 -20.64 26.13
N HIS A 419 -10.99 -20.86 26.98
CA HIS A 419 -10.20 -22.11 27.02
C HIS A 419 -9.85 -22.63 25.60
N LEU A 420 -9.44 -21.70 24.73
CA LEU A 420 -9.17 -21.98 23.32
C LEU A 420 -7.97 -22.92 23.12
N ASP A 421 -7.11 -23.07 24.14
CA ASP A 421 -5.91 -23.91 24.06
C ASP A 421 -6.23 -25.40 23.82
N ASP A 422 -7.41 -25.89 24.23
CA ASP A 422 -7.76 -27.30 24.10
C ASP A 422 -8.77 -27.62 22.96
N LYS A 423 -9.34 -26.62 22.28
CA LYS A 423 -10.46 -26.83 21.35
C LYS A 423 -10.26 -26.27 19.93
N ILE A 424 -9.11 -25.70 19.61
CA ILE A 424 -8.81 -25.27 18.24
C ILE A 424 -8.38 -26.50 17.42
N GLY A 425 -9.33 -27.37 17.10
CA GLY A 425 -9.18 -28.39 16.07
C GLY A 425 -9.62 -27.85 14.70
N GLU A 426 -9.49 -28.65 13.67
CA GLU A 426 -9.85 -28.34 12.28
C GLU A 426 -11.22 -27.64 12.11
N LYS A 427 -12.21 -27.98 12.97
CA LYS A 427 -13.56 -27.39 12.95
C LYS A 427 -13.63 -25.91 13.35
N SER A 428 -12.67 -25.41 14.13
CA SER A 428 -12.64 -23.99 14.55
C SER A 428 -12.06 -23.09 13.48
N LEU A 429 -11.08 -23.58 12.75
CA LEU A 429 -10.49 -22.87 11.59
C LEU A 429 -11.53 -22.72 10.48
N ASP A 430 -12.31 -23.76 10.23
CA ASP A 430 -13.41 -23.73 9.27
C ASP A 430 -14.45 -22.68 9.63
N SER A 431 -14.86 -22.59 10.90
CA SER A 431 -15.83 -21.60 11.33
C SER A 431 -15.31 -20.16 11.23
N ILE A 432 -14.02 -19.93 11.47
CA ILE A 432 -13.38 -18.62 11.31
C ILE A 432 -13.34 -18.24 9.82
N ILE A 433 -12.91 -19.15 8.97
CA ILE A 433 -12.83 -18.92 7.52
C ILE A 433 -14.24 -18.71 6.93
N GLU A 434 -15.21 -19.55 7.27
CA GLU A 434 -16.63 -19.37 6.87
C GLU A 434 -17.19 -18.05 7.34
N SER A 435 -16.79 -17.61 8.53
CA SER A 435 -17.24 -16.34 9.08
C SER A 435 -16.66 -15.11 8.38
N LEU A 436 -15.52 -15.21 7.76
CA LEU A 436 -14.91 -14.16 6.93
C LEU A 436 -15.46 -14.15 5.50
N GLU A 437 -15.86 -15.30 4.96
CA GLU A 437 -16.33 -15.43 3.57
C GLU A 437 -17.81 -15.09 3.37
N LEU A 438 -18.66 -15.21 4.40
CA LEU A 438 -20.11 -15.06 4.23
C LEU A 438 -20.68 -13.77 4.85
N PRO A 439 -21.56 -13.06 4.12
CA PRO A 439 -22.28 -11.89 4.65
C PRO A 439 -23.09 -12.22 5.91
N ILE A 440 -23.12 -11.30 6.87
CA ILE A 440 -23.83 -11.45 8.16
C ILE A 440 -25.31 -11.78 7.94
N SER A 441 -25.95 -11.21 6.92
CA SER A 441 -27.35 -11.50 6.56
C SER A 441 -27.58 -12.94 6.08
N ILE A 442 -26.59 -13.57 5.47
CA ILE A 442 -26.66 -14.97 5.02
C ILE A 442 -26.33 -15.92 6.18
N ARG A 443 -25.38 -15.54 7.05
CA ARG A 443 -25.05 -16.33 8.25
C ARG A 443 -26.23 -16.51 9.17
N SER A 444 -27.01 -15.46 9.43
CA SER A 444 -28.17 -15.53 10.31
C SER A 444 -29.24 -16.52 9.80
N TYR A 445 -29.22 -16.85 8.51
CA TYR A 445 -30.06 -17.88 7.91
C TYR A 445 -29.49 -19.29 8.07
N ILE A 446 -28.15 -19.44 7.96
CA ILE A 446 -27.44 -20.72 8.07
C ILE A 446 -27.31 -21.16 9.52
N ASP A 447 -27.01 -20.23 10.46
CA ASP A 447 -26.89 -20.51 11.89
C ASP A 447 -28.20 -20.96 12.55
N LYS A 448 -29.35 -20.59 11.99
CA LYS A 448 -30.65 -21.11 12.43
C LYS A 448 -30.86 -22.59 12.08
N SER A 449 -30.09 -23.15 11.14
CA SER A 449 -30.21 -24.54 10.69
C SER A 449 -29.19 -25.49 11.34
N ASN A 450 -28.12 -25.00 11.93
CA ASN A 450 -27.06 -25.82 12.54
C ASN A 450 -26.84 -25.48 14.01
N ASN A 451 -27.31 -26.35 14.88
CA ASN A 451 -27.12 -26.32 16.33
C ASN A 451 -25.69 -26.67 16.79
N ASN A 452 -24.65 -26.41 16.02
CA ASN A 452 -23.27 -26.69 16.40
C ASN A 452 -22.52 -25.42 16.78
N SER A 453 -21.77 -25.47 17.85
CA SER A 453 -20.93 -24.48 18.51
C SER A 453 -19.95 -23.79 17.55
N SER A 454 -20.47 -22.89 16.72
CA SER A 454 -19.69 -21.92 15.98
C SER A 454 -19.29 -20.77 16.91
N ILE A 455 -18.06 -20.27 16.76
CA ILE A 455 -17.67 -19.02 17.43
C ILE A 455 -18.58 -17.92 16.86
N ASP A 456 -19.50 -17.42 17.70
CA ASP A 456 -20.38 -16.32 17.34
C ASP A 456 -19.55 -15.04 17.26
N ILE A 457 -19.09 -14.70 16.05
CA ILE A 457 -18.27 -13.49 15.80
C ILE A 457 -19.04 -12.24 16.18
N SER A 458 -20.36 -12.21 16.08
CA SER A 458 -21.17 -11.09 16.56
C SER A 458 -20.97 -10.90 18.07
N LYS A 459 -21.08 -11.95 18.89
CA LYS A 459 -20.78 -11.90 20.32
C LYS A 459 -19.31 -11.63 20.64
N PHE A 460 -18.40 -12.07 19.76
CA PHE A 460 -16.98 -11.73 19.89
C PHE A 460 -16.74 -10.24 19.65
N LEU A 461 -17.32 -9.67 18.58
CA LEU A 461 -17.25 -8.25 18.27
C LEU A 461 -17.99 -7.37 19.27
N ASP A 462 -19.11 -7.84 19.85
CA ASP A 462 -19.84 -7.15 20.92
C ASP A 462 -18.96 -6.78 22.12
N GLY A 463 -18.03 -7.65 22.46
CA GLY A 463 -17.08 -7.36 23.52
C GLY A 463 -15.92 -6.43 23.14
N LEU A 464 -15.68 -6.19 21.86
CA LEU A 464 -14.64 -5.27 21.37
C LEU A 464 -15.18 -3.84 21.22
N SER A 465 -16.47 -3.69 20.91
CA SER A 465 -17.24 -2.43 20.91
C SER A 465 -16.50 -1.17 20.42
N PHE A 466 -16.58 -0.05 21.14
CA PHE A 466 -16.05 1.26 20.71
C PHE A 466 -14.55 1.24 20.31
N PRO A 467 -13.60 0.63 21.05
CA PRO A 467 -12.20 0.63 20.61
C PRO A 467 -11.97 -0.02 19.25
N PHE A 468 -12.65 -1.13 18.97
CA PHE A 468 -12.53 -1.82 17.68
C PHE A 468 -13.01 -0.94 16.54
N PHE A 469 -14.22 -0.38 16.64
CA PHE A 469 -14.75 0.47 15.57
C PHE A 469 -13.95 1.76 15.39
N ALA A 470 -13.46 2.36 16.47
CA ALA A 470 -12.62 3.54 16.39
C ALA A 470 -11.29 3.24 15.68
N SER A 471 -10.64 2.09 15.96
CA SER A 471 -9.43 1.67 15.25
C SER A 471 -9.70 1.40 13.75
N VAL A 472 -10.81 0.76 13.43
CA VAL A 472 -11.22 0.53 12.03
C VAL A 472 -11.50 1.87 11.32
N PHE A 473 -12.11 2.84 11.99
CA PHE A 473 -12.36 4.17 11.41
C PHE A 473 -11.07 4.93 11.15
N ILE A 474 -10.10 4.86 12.06
CA ILE A 474 -8.77 5.46 11.86
C ILE A 474 -8.07 4.81 10.65
N LEU A 475 -8.10 3.48 10.55
CA LEU A 475 -7.52 2.77 9.41
C LEU A 475 -8.20 3.14 8.08
N ALA A 476 -9.53 3.21 8.06
CA ALA A 476 -10.30 3.62 6.89
C ALA A 476 -10.00 5.07 6.49
N ALA A 477 -9.87 5.97 7.46
CA ALA A 477 -9.51 7.37 7.23
C ALA A 477 -8.12 7.50 6.62
N HIS A 478 -7.11 6.79 7.14
CA HIS A 478 -5.76 6.76 6.57
C HIS A 478 -5.75 6.20 5.14
N PHE A 479 -6.45 5.08 4.92
CA PHE A 479 -6.55 4.49 3.59
C PHE A 479 -7.16 5.46 2.59
N THR A 480 -8.27 6.09 2.96
CA THR A 480 -8.99 7.02 2.07
C THR A 480 -8.18 8.27 1.80
N SER A 481 -7.54 8.82 2.84
CA SER A 481 -6.63 9.97 2.72
C SER A 481 -5.51 9.70 1.72
N ALA A 482 -4.77 8.61 1.93
CA ALA A 482 -3.70 8.22 1.04
C ALA A 482 -4.21 7.95 -0.38
N LYS A 483 -5.35 7.25 -0.53
CA LYS A 483 -5.94 6.96 -1.82
C LYS A 483 -6.38 8.22 -2.57
N THR A 484 -6.99 9.17 -1.89
CA THR A 484 -7.41 10.46 -2.48
C THR A 484 -6.19 11.26 -2.95
N MET A 485 -5.15 11.37 -2.13
CA MET A 485 -3.95 12.13 -2.48
C MET A 485 -3.13 11.49 -3.61
N PHE A 486 -2.95 10.16 -3.56
CA PHE A 486 -2.01 9.46 -4.44
C PHE A 486 -2.68 8.64 -5.56
N HIS A 487 -3.98 8.83 -5.77
CA HIS A 487 -4.73 8.11 -6.81
C HIS A 487 -4.12 8.27 -8.21
N THR A 488 -3.69 9.46 -8.57
CA THR A 488 -3.12 9.78 -9.89
C THR A 488 -1.59 9.65 -9.93
N ARG A 489 -0.94 9.10 -8.90
CA ARG A 489 0.52 9.03 -8.79
C ARG A 489 1.26 8.49 -10.04
N PRO A 490 0.79 7.41 -10.73
CA PRO A 490 1.45 6.94 -11.94
C PRO A 490 1.40 7.96 -13.09
N PHE A 491 0.36 8.78 -13.13
CA PHE A 491 0.25 9.89 -14.08
C PHE A 491 1.18 11.05 -13.68
N LEU A 492 1.18 11.46 -12.41
CA LEU A 492 2.05 12.53 -11.91
C LEU A 492 3.53 12.23 -12.14
N ARG A 493 3.95 10.96 -11.98
CA ARG A 493 5.32 10.53 -12.28
C ARG A 493 5.67 10.82 -13.73
N ARG A 494 4.87 10.35 -14.70
CA ARG A 494 5.11 10.62 -16.12
C ARG A 494 5.08 12.11 -16.47
N PHE A 495 4.17 12.85 -15.82
CA PHE A 495 4.04 14.29 -16.01
C PHE A 495 5.27 15.03 -15.48
N SER A 496 5.80 14.66 -14.31
CA SER A 496 7.02 15.20 -13.73
C SER A 496 8.26 14.94 -14.59
N GLU A 497 8.40 13.72 -15.15
CA GLU A 497 9.45 13.34 -16.09
C GLU A 497 9.39 14.19 -17.38
N GLN A 498 8.19 14.45 -17.90
CA GLN A 498 8.01 15.32 -19.09
C GLN A 498 8.37 16.79 -18.80
N LEU A 499 8.02 17.29 -17.61
CA LEU A 499 8.38 18.63 -17.16
C LEU A 499 9.85 18.73 -16.72
N LYS A 500 10.51 17.62 -16.46
CA LYS A 500 11.86 17.53 -15.84
C LYS A 500 11.91 18.29 -14.50
N LYS A 501 10.84 18.17 -13.74
CA LYS A 501 10.64 18.85 -12.45
C LYS A 501 10.01 17.92 -11.44
N PHE A 502 10.53 17.94 -10.23
CA PHE A 502 9.99 17.17 -9.09
C PHE A 502 9.84 15.68 -9.40
N GLU A 503 10.86 15.08 -10.03
CA GLU A 503 10.88 13.66 -10.30
C GLU A 503 11.01 12.88 -9.01
N GLN A 504 10.10 11.93 -8.81
CA GLN A 504 10.09 11.11 -7.61
C GLN A 504 11.25 10.10 -7.64
N PRO A 505 12.03 9.98 -6.56
CA PRO A 505 13.11 9.00 -6.49
C PRO A 505 12.57 7.56 -6.58
N LYS A 506 13.35 6.68 -7.20
CA LYS A 506 13.08 5.24 -7.24
C LYS A 506 13.59 4.60 -5.95
N ARG A 507 12.68 4.26 -5.02
CA ARG A 507 13.00 3.62 -3.75
C ARG A 507 12.06 2.46 -3.47
N ILE A 508 12.60 1.35 -2.97
CA ILE A 508 11.88 0.11 -2.70
C ILE A 508 11.71 -0.07 -1.19
N LEU A 509 10.48 -0.40 -0.76
CA LEU A 509 10.23 -0.95 0.56
C LEU A 509 10.00 -2.46 0.44
N TRP A 510 10.86 -3.26 1.08
CA TRP A 510 10.78 -4.71 1.08
C TRP A 510 10.21 -5.24 2.39
N LEU A 511 8.98 -5.72 2.38
CA LEU A 511 8.25 -6.19 3.56
C LEU A 511 8.38 -7.71 3.75
N THR A 512 8.65 -8.11 5.00
CA THR A 512 8.76 -9.52 5.36
C THR A 512 8.33 -9.78 6.80
N ASP A 513 7.73 -10.96 7.05
CA ASP A 513 7.42 -11.43 8.41
C ASP A 513 8.57 -12.27 9.02
N THR A 514 9.54 -12.73 8.22
CA THR A 514 10.45 -13.84 8.60
C THR A 514 11.91 -13.41 8.77
N PHE A 515 12.22 -12.13 8.84
CA PHE A 515 13.62 -11.67 8.94
C PHE A 515 14.34 -12.23 10.18
N GLY A 516 13.66 -12.37 11.31
CA GLY A 516 14.18 -12.90 12.57
C GLY A 516 14.17 -14.43 12.68
N ASP A 517 13.65 -15.15 11.70
CA ASP A 517 13.49 -16.61 11.76
C ASP A 517 14.80 -17.35 11.46
N LYS A 518 14.82 -18.67 11.78
CA LYS A 518 15.94 -19.57 11.47
C LYS A 518 15.61 -20.47 10.29
N ASN A 519 15.38 -19.86 9.12
CA ASN A 519 15.02 -20.57 7.89
C ASN A 519 15.76 -20.01 6.66
N GLY A 520 15.64 -20.69 5.51
CA GLY A 520 16.33 -20.29 4.29
C GLY A 520 15.91 -18.94 3.72
N VAL A 521 14.67 -18.51 4.00
CA VAL A 521 14.17 -17.19 3.56
C VAL A 521 14.85 -16.08 4.36
N SER A 522 14.93 -16.25 5.68
CA SER A 522 15.61 -15.31 6.56
C SER A 522 17.10 -15.19 6.18
N MET A 523 17.78 -16.31 5.92
CA MET A 523 19.17 -16.29 5.47
C MET A 523 19.35 -15.50 4.17
N PHE A 524 18.49 -15.70 3.19
CA PHE A 524 18.52 -14.91 1.95
C PHE A 524 18.28 -13.43 2.19
N LEU A 525 17.35 -13.08 3.08
CA LEU A 525 17.05 -11.68 3.41
C LEU A 525 18.21 -11.00 4.14
N HIS A 526 18.95 -11.72 4.99
CA HIS A 526 20.19 -11.23 5.61
C HIS A 526 21.27 -10.97 4.56
N GLU A 527 21.47 -11.90 3.61
CA GLU A 527 22.41 -11.71 2.52
C GLU A 527 22.01 -10.52 1.63
N MET A 528 20.71 -10.38 1.33
CA MET A 528 20.20 -9.24 0.58
C MET A 528 20.43 -7.92 1.33
N HIS A 529 20.22 -7.90 2.65
CA HIS A 529 20.48 -6.74 3.49
C HIS A 529 21.97 -6.31 3.42
N GLU A 530 22.89 -7.26 3.51
CA GLU A 530 24.32 -6.97 3.35
C GLU A 530 24.65 -6.44 1.94
N GLN A 531 24.05 -6.99 0.88
CA GLN A 531 24.22 -6.47 -0.48
C GLN A 531 23.64 -5.06 -0.65
N ILE A 532 22.51 -4.76 -0.01
CA ILE A 532 21.91 -3.41 0.00
C ILE A 532 22.92 -2.40 0.57
N LYS A 533 23.54 -2.74 1.71
CA LYS A 533 24.54 -1.87 2.38
C LYS A 533 25.80 -1.71 1.55
N ILE A 534 26.38 -2.82 1.06
CA ILE A 534 27.62 -2.82 0.27
C ILE A 534 27.47 -2.01 -1.02
N LYS A 535 26.35 -2.16 -1.72
CA LYS A 535 26.10 -1.53 -3.02
C LYS A 535 25.38 -0.17 -2.93
N GLY A 536 24.94 0.23 -1.73
CA GLY A 536 24.18 1.47 -1.55
C GLY A 536 22.85 1.48 -2.30
N LEU A 537 22.16 0.33 -2.37
CA LEU A 537 20.90 0.23 -3.09
C LEU A 537 19.79 1.02 -2.38
N SER A 538 18.93 1.67 -3.15
CA SER A 538 17.77 2.43 -2.63
C SER A 538 16.64 1.47 -2.19
N ILE A 539 16.94 0.56 -1.30
CA ILE A 539 16.04 -0.46 -0.76
C ILE A 539 16.11 -0.43 0.76
N ASP A 540 14.96 -0.42 1.43
CA ASP A 540 14.87 -0.66 2.87
C ASP A 540 14.05 -1.92 3.13
N ILE A 541 14.54 -2.79 4.00
CA ILE A 541 13.81 -3.98 4.46
C ILE A 541 12.98 -3.58 5.69
N LEU A 542 11.71 -3.95 5.70
CA LEU A 542 10.79 -3.71 6.80
C LEU A 542 10.26 -5.02 7.37
N THR A 543 10.44 -5.18 8.68
CA THR A 543 9.84 -6.29 9.44
C THR A 543 9.10 -5.78 10.67
N CYS A 544 8.23 -6.62 11.24
CA CYS A 544 7.55 -6.35 12.50
C CYS A 544 7.98 -7.40 13.53
N SER A 545 8.74 -6.98 14.55
CA SER A 545 9.32 -7.92 15.52
C SER A 545 9.73 -7.24 16.82
N ASN A 546 9.66 -7.99 17.95
CA ASN A 546 10.26 -7.59 19.22
C ASN A 546 11.71 -8.08 19.37
N GLU A 547 12.17 -8.97 18.50
CA GLU A 547 13.46 -9.67 18.63
C GLU A 547 14.54 -9.14 17.69
N VAL A 548 14.13 -8.60 16.53
CA VAL A 548 15.04 -8.04 15.52
C VAL A 548 15.49 -6.64 15.94
N VAL A 549 16.78 -6.38 15.81
CA VAL A 549 17.36 -5.05 16.08
C VAL A 549 17.41 -4.26 14.77
N PRO A 550 16.96 -3.00 14.75
CA PRO A 550 17.10 -2.13 13.58
C PRO A 550 18.57 -1.91 13.19
N ASP A 551 18.80 -1.76 11.88
CA ASP A 551 20.13 -1.46 11.31
C ASP A 551 19.94 -0.53 10.09
N ASP A 552 21.02 -0.08 9.48
CA ASP A 552 20.98 0.69 8.24
C ASP A 552 20.24 -0.12 7.16
N ASN A 553 19.24 0.50 6.52
CA ASN A 553 18.34 -0.16 5.57
C ASN A 553 17.50 -1.34 6.13
N LEU A 554 17.47 -1.52 7.46
CA LEU A 554 16.61 -2.49 8.14
C LEU A 554 15.72 -1.77 9.17
N ILE A 555 14.47 -1.62 8.84
CA ILE A 555 13.47 -0.96 9.66
C ILE A 555 12.66 -2.01 10.41
N VAL A 556 12.49 -1.81 11.71
CA VAL A 556 11.74 -2.72 12.56
C VAL A 556 10.61 -1.98 13.24
N LEU A 557 9.37 -2.36 12.91
CA LEU A 557 8.19 -1.93 13.65
C LEU A 557 7.98 -2.81 14.88
N LYS A 558 7.62 -2.21 15.99
CA LYS A 558 7.18 -2.97 17.16
C LYS A 558 5.75 -3.46 16.95
N PRO A 559 5.45 -4.73 17.23
CA PRO A 559 4.09 -5.24 17.12
C PRO A 559 3.19 -4.64 18.19
N ILE A 560 1.97 -4.27 17.81
CA ILE A 560 0.88 -3.93 18.73
C ILE A 560 0.19 -5.18 19.30
N GLY A 561 0.45 -6.34 18.72
CA GLY A 561 -0.03 -7.66 19.17
C GLY A 561 0.86 -8.75 18.59
N GLU A 562 1.17 -9.74 19.41
CA GLU A 562 1.97 -10.92 19.05
C GLU A 562 1.15 -12.17 19.38
N PHE A 563 0.98 -13.05 18.40
CA PHE A 563 0.18 -14.27 18.54
C PHE A 563 0.96 -15.48 18.04
N THR A 564 0.87 -16.59 18.74
CA THR A 564 1.40 -17.88 18.29
C THR A 564 0.25 -18.73 17.77
N THR A 565 0.39 -19.29 16.56
CA THR A 565 -0.66 -20.19 16.05
C THR A 565 -0.48 -21.60 16.60
N PRO A 566 -1.55 -22.29 17.03
CA PRO A 566 -1.47 -23.69 17.44
C PRO A 566 -0.99 -24.62 16.32
N ILE A 567 -1.19 -24.22 15.07
CA ILE A 567 -0.88 -25.01 13.87
C ILE A 567 0.60 -24.96 13.52
N TYR A 568 1.26 -23.82 13.78
CA TYR A 568 2.67 -23.61 13.50
C TYR A 568 3.31 -22.79 14.63
N LYS A 569 3.75 -23.51 15.68
CA LYS A 569 4.23 -22.92 16.94
C LYS A 569 5.57 -22.19 16.81
N ASP A 570 6.33 -22.49 15.78
CA ASP A 570 7.67 -21.91 15.56
C ASP A 570 7.60 -20.49 14.95
N GLN A 571 6.44 -20.05 14.47
CA GLN A 571 6.28 -18.72 13.87
C GLN A 571 5.26 -17.89 14.65
N LYS A 572 5.68 -16.70 15.02
CA LYS A 572 4.82 -15.68 15.65
C LYS A 572 4.16 -14.83 14.57
N ILE A 573 2.90 -14.50 14.78
CA ILE A 573 2.16 -13.51 13.99
C ILE A 573 2.27 -12.18 14.71
N ASN A 574 2.93 -11.22 14.10
CA ASN A 574 3.13 -9.88 14.62
C ASN A 574 2.24 -8.90 13.85
N ILE A 575 1.44 -8.11 14.58
CA ILE A 575 0.56 -7.09 13.98
C ILE A 575 1.24 -5.72 14.12
N PRO A 576 1.60 -5.05 13.02
CA PRO A 576 2.24 -3.73 13.08
C PRO A 576 1.24 -2.62 13.42
N ASN A 577 1.75 -1.50 13.93
CA ASN A 577 0.98 -0.28 14.05
C ASN A 577 0.79 0.36 12.67
N PHE A 578 -0.45 0.40 12.18
CA PHE A 578 -0.74 0.92 10.83
C PHE A 578 -0.50 2.43 10.69
N VAL A 579 -0.65 3.22 11.75
CA VAL A 579 -0.36 4.66 11.73
C VAL A 579 1.14 4.89 11.55
N GLU A 580 1.97 4.13 12.26
CA GLU A 580 3.42 4.16 12.10
C GLU A 580 3.86 3.66 10.71
N LEU A 581 3.21 2.61 10.21
CA LEU A 581 3.47 2.07 8.86
C LEU A 581 3.22 3.13 7.77
N HIS A 582 2.10 3.85 7.85
CA HIS A 582 1.80 4.96 6.94
C HIS A 582 2.86 6.06 6.96
N ASN A 583 3.20 6.52 8.16
CA ASN A 583 4.18 7.58 8.33
C ASN A 583 5.57 7.15 7.81
N LEU A 584 5.97 5.91 8.09
CA LEU A 584 7.20 5.32 7.59
C LEU A 584 7.22 5.28 6.06
N PHE A 585 6.12 4.83 5.44
CA PHE A 585 6.02 4.75 3.99
C PHE A 585 6.17 6.12 3.33
N LEU A 586 5.52 7.14 3.87
CA LEU A 586 5.60 8.52 3.38
C LEU A 586 6.98 9.11 3.56
N LYS A 587 7.54 9.02 4.77
CA LYS A 587 8.87 9.58 5.09
C LYS A 587 10.01 8.89 4.34
N GLY A 588 9.83 7.62 3.97
CA GLY A 588 10.78 6.87 3.17
C GLY A 588 10.73 7.20 1.68
N GLU A 589 9.70 7.93 1.21
CA GLU A 589 9.52 8.33 -0.20
C GLU A 589 9.49 7.16 -1.17
N TYR A 590 8.97 5.99 -0.72
CA TYR A 590 8.95 4.77 -1.51
C TYR A 590 8.01 4.88 -2.70
N ASP A 591 8.46 4.39 -3.83
CA ASP A 591 7.70 4.38 -5.09
C ASP A 591 7.23 2.97 -5.49
N ARG A 592 7.77 1.93 -4.84
CA ARG A 592 7.40 0.54 -5.06
C ARG A 592 7.64 -0.34 -3.85
N ILE A 593 7.04 -1.53 -3.88
CA ILE A 593 7.00 -2.49 -2.78
C ILE A 593 7.46 -3.86 -3.29
N ILE A 594 8.22 -4.58 -2.48
CA ILE A 594 8.43 -6.02 -2.59
C ILE A 594 7.91 -6.66 -1.29
N CYS A 595 7.19 -7.78 -1.41
CA CYS A 595 6.76 -8.60 -0.28
C CYS A 595 7.34 -10.01 -0.43
N SER A 596 7.84 -10.59 0.66
CA SER A 596 8.46 -11.93 0.66
C SER A 596 7.65 -12.98 1.41
N THR A 597 6.55 -12.60 2.06
CA THR A 597 5.74 -13.52 2.87
C THR A 597 4.26 -13.29 2.63
N GLU A 598 3.48 -14.36 2.73
CA GLU A 598 2.02 -14.36 2.63
C GLU A 598 1.33 -13.97 3.95
N GLY A 599 2.13 -13.58 4.96
CA GLY A 599 1.69 -13.18 6.28
C GLY A 599 1.17 -11.74 6.37
N ILE A 600 1.21 -11.19 7.58
CA ILE A 600 0.71 -9.85 7.87
C ILE A 600 1.46 -8.78 7.09
N MET A 601 2.79 -8.90 6.96
CA MET A 601 3.57 -7.91 6.21
C MET A 601 3.27 -7.94 4.71
N GLY A 602 2.95 -9.12 4.14
CA GLY A 602 2.46 -9.21 2.76
C GLY A 602 1.10 -8.53 2.57
N MET A 603 0.19 -8.68 3.53
CA MET A 603 -1.10 -7.96 3.54
C MET A 603 -0.91 -6.45 3.70
N CYS A 604 0.04 -6.02 4.55
CA CYS A 604 0.44 -4.61 4.67
C CYS A 604 0.96 -4.04 3.34
N GLY A 605 1.75 -4.82 2.60
CA GLY A 605 2.21 -4.42 1.27
C GLY A 605 1.08 -4.20 0.28
N LEU A 606 0.08 -5.09 0.23
CA LEU A 606 -1.12 -4.90 -0.58
C LEU A 606 -1.95 -3.69 -0.13
N TYR A 607 -2.08 -3.48 1.17
CA TYR A 607 -2.75 -2.32 1.71
C TYR A 607 -2.07 -1.01 1.26
N LEU A 608 -0.74 -0.92 1.39
CA LEU A 608 0.05 0.23 0.95
C LEU A 608 -0.03 0.42 -0.58
N LYS A 609 0.02 -0.67 -1.36
CA LYS A 609 -0.18 -0.63 -2.82
C LYS A 609 -1.46 0.11 -3.19
N HIS A 610 -2.57 -0.28 -2.58
CA HIS A 610 -3.88 0.29 -2.90
C HIS A 610 -4.06 1.69 -2.33
N ALA A 611 -3.53 1.97 -1.14
CA ALA A 611 -3.59 3.28 -0.51
C ALA A 611 -2.77 4.32 -1.29
N TYR A 612 -1.55 3.99 -1.65
CA TYR A 612 -0.60 4.94 -2.27
C TYR A 612 -0.48 4.81 -3.78
N THR A 613 -1.20 3.90 -4.40
CA THR A 613 -1.18 3.64 -5.86
C THR A 613 0.26 3.42 -6.37
N VAL A 614 1.00 2.55 -5.71
CA VAL A 614 2.37 2.15 -6.06
C VAL A 614 2.41 0.74 -6.61
N GLU A 615 3.45 0.39 -7.36
CA GLU A 615 3.70 -0.99 -7.79
C GLU A 615 4.08 -1.85 -6.59
N ALA A 616 3.46 -3.02 -6.47
CA ALA A 616 3.81 -4.02 -5.47
C ALA A 616 4.10 -5.36 -6.15
N ASN A 617 5.24 -5.93 -5.82
CA ASN A 617 5.75 -7.17 -6.36
C ASN A 617 5.86 -8.20 -5.24
N PHE A 618 5.63 -9.47 -5.56
CA PHE A 618 5.72 -10.55 -4.58
C PHE A 618 6.88 -11.47 -4.93
N TYR A 619 7.76 -11.73 -3.96
CA TYR A 619 8.87 -12.66 -4.09
C TYR A 619 8.52 -13.97 -3.37
N MET A 620 8.16 -14.98 -4.14
CA MET A 620 7.66 -16.26 -3.63
C MET A 620 8.81 -17.18 -3.23
N HIS A 621 9.03 -17.32 -1.94
CA HIS A 621 10.06 -18.24 -1.39
C HIS A 621 9.49 -19.62 -1.06
N THR A 622 8.23 -19.74 -0.68
CA THR A 622 7.61 -20.95 -0.16
C THR A 622 6.41 -21.38 -1.01
N ASP A 623 6.31 -22.67 -1.30
CA ASP A 623 5.10 -23.26 -1.87
C ASP A 623 4.09 -23.52 -0.76
N TRP A 624 3.32 -22.50 -0.40
CA TRP A 624 2.37 -22.57 0.71
C TRP A 624 1.26 -23.60 0.52
N LEU A 625 0.82 -23.89 -0.71
CA LEU A 625 -0.20 -24.92 -0.92
C LEU A 625 0.35 -26.30 -0.60
N MET A 626 1.58 -26.58 -1.02
CA MET A 626 2.25 -27.82 -0.70
C MET A 626 2.61 -27.92 0.78
N PHE A 627 3.05 -26.82 1.39
CA PHE A 627 3.31 -26.73 2.83
C PHE A 627 2.05 -27.01 3.64
N ALA A 628 0.92 -26.36 3.31
CA ALA A 628 -0.37 -26.59 3.94
C ALA A 628 -0.78 -28.06 3.87
N ARG A 629 -0.61 -28.69 2.70
CA ARG A 629 -0.95 -30.11 2.50
C ARG A 629 -0.03 -31.07 3.26
N LYS A 630 1.30 -30.82 3.24
CA LYS A 630 2.28 -31.80 3.71
C LYS A 630 2.73 -31.58 5.16
N ALA A 631 2.91 -30.32 5.56
CA ALA A 631 3.37 -29.97 6.90
C ALA A 631 2.21 -29.77 7.87
N LEU A 632 1.11 -29.15 7.42
CA LEU A 632 -0.05 -28.85 8.25
C LEU A 632 -1.18 -29.89 8.13
N GLY A 633 -1.06 -30.86 7.22
CA GLY A 633 -2.07 -31.93 7.04
C GLY A 633 -3.40 -31.44 6.48
N ILE A 634 -3.49 -30.24 5.93
CA ILE A 634 -4.73 -29.67 5.37
C ILE A 634 -5.08 -30.40 4.08
N THR A 635 -6.30 -30.93 3.98
CA THR A 635 -6.77 -31.71 2.84
C THR A 635 -8.19 -31.32 2.39
N GLY A 636 -8.64 -31.84 1.24
CA GLY A 636 -9.99 -31.69 0.76
C GLY A 636 -10.42 -30.24 0.56
N HIS A 637 -11.64 -29.92 1.01
CA HIS A 637 -12.26 -28.60 0.82
C HIS A 637 -11.45 -27.43 1.43
N ASN A 638 -10.77 -27.67 2.54
CA ASN A 638 -9.93 -26.67 3.19
C ASN A 638 -8.68 -26.35 2.38
N LEU A 639 -8.09 -27.34 1.73
CA LEU A 639 -6.96 -27.10 0.83
C LEU A 639 -7.40 -26.26 -0.39
N ASP A 640 -8.61 -26.49 -0.90
CA ASP A 640 -9.18 -25.66 -1.97
C ASP A 640 -9.45 -24.22 -1.54
N ARG A 641 -9.84 -24.00 -0.28
CA ARG A 641 -9.97 -22.65 0.28
C ARG A 641 -8.62 -21.93 0.35
N VAL A 642 -7.60 -22.61 0.90
CA VAL A 642 -6.23 -22.10 0.93
C VAL A 642 -5.76 -21.74 -0.49
N ARG A 643 -6.00 -22.63 -1.47
CA ARG A 643 -5.66 -22.35 -2.88
C ARG A 643 -6.35 -21.10 -3.43
N ARG A 644 -7.65 -20.91 -3.17
CA ARG A 644 -8.38 -19.71 -3.61
C ARG A 644 -7.86 -18.44 -2.93
N MET A 645 -7.53 -18.49 -1.64
CA MET A 645 -6.94 -17.36 -0.92
C MET A 645 -5.57 -17.01 -1.50
N LEU A 646 -4.69 -17.97 -1.69
CA LEU A 646 -3.38 -17.75 -2.31
C LEU A 646 -3.49 -17.22 -3.73
N ARG A 647 -4.42 -17.75 -4.52
CA ARG A 647 -4.69 -17.25 -5.87
C ARG A 647 -5.13 -15.80 -5.88
N PHE A 648 -6.04 -15.41 -4.99
CA PHE A 648 -6.46 -14.01 -4.82
C PHE A 648 -5.29 -13.14 -4.40
N PHE A 649 -4.51 -13.59 -3.41
CA PHE A 649 -3.35 -12.88 -2.89
C PHE A 649 -2.31 -12.60 -3.98
N TYR A 650 -1.83 -13.63 -4.69
CA TYR A 650 -0.81 -13.45 -5.72
C TYR A 650 -1.30 -12.62 -6.92
N ARG A 651 -2.57 -12.77 -7.31
CA ARG A 651 -3.17 -11.96 -8.39
C ARG A 651 -3.28 -10.48 -8.05
N SER A 652 -3.27 -10.14 -6.77
CA SER A 652 -3.34 -8.76 -6.29
C SER A 652 -2.02 -7.99 -6.46
N PHE A 653 -0.91 -8.69 -6.71
CA PHE A 653 0.37 -8.08 -7.03
C PHE A 653 0.50 -7.78 -8.52
N ASP A 654 1.37 -6.81 -8.86
CA ASP A 654 1.65 -6.44 -10.24
C ASP A 654 2.55 -7.48 -10.91
N ARG A 655 3.53 -8.02 -10.17
CA ARG A 655 4.44 -9.07 -10.59
C ARG A 655 4.68 -10.06 -9.46
N VAL A 656 4.91 -11.32 -9.84
CA VAL A 656 5.27 -12.39 -8.91
C VAL A 656 6.59 -12.99 -9.37
N LEU A 657 7.59 -12.93 -8.50
CA LEU A 657 8.90 -13.53 -8.73
C LEU A 657 8.91 -14.93 -8.13
N VAL A 658 9.38 -15.90 -8.87
CA VAL A 658 9.46 -17.31 -8.49
C VAL A 658 10.87 -17.83 -8.63
N LEU A 659 11.21 -18.84 -7.85
CA LEU A 659 12.56 -19.38 -7.73
C LEU A 659 12.84 -20.59 -8.65
N ASN A 660 11.80 -21.11 -9.30
CA ASN A 660 11.97 -22.25 -10.20
C ASN A 660 10.86 -22.34 -11.25
N SER A 661 11.15 -23.08 -12.32
CA SER A 661 10.26 -23.29 -13.46
C SER A 661 8.96 -24.03 -13.09
N ASP A 662 8.98 -24.93 -12.11
CA ASP A 662 7.80 -25.65 -11.65
C ASP A 662 6.82 -24.73 -10.92
N GLN A 663 7.31 -23.76 -10.13
CA GLN A 663 6.47 -22.70 -9.53
C GLN A 663 5.85 -21.82 -10.63
N LYS A 664 6.63 -21.41 -11.64
CA LYS A 664 6.11 -20.62 -12.76
C LYS A 664 4.97 -21.38 -13.46
N LYS A 665 5.18 -22.64 -13.80
CA LYS A 665 4.16 -23.49 -14.42
C LYS A 665 2.91 -23.64 -13.56
N TRP A 666 3.07 -23.78 -12.23
CA TRP A 666 1.94 -23.89 -11.31
C TRP A 666 1.14 -22.57 -11.24
N LEU A 667 1.82 -21.41 -11.11
CA LEU A 667 1.15 -20.11 -11.03
C LEU A 667 0.42 -19.75 -12.33
N THR A 668 1.01 -20.07 -13.49
CA THR A 668 0.40 -19.77 -14.80
C THR A 668 -0.60 -20.86 -15.25
N GLY A 669 -0.56 -22.03 -14.63
CA GLY A 669 -1.48 -23.15 -14.90
C GLY A 669 -2.92 -22.90 -14.44
N SER A 670 -3.81 -23.83 -14.75
CA SER A 670 -5.26 -23.75 -14.48
C SER A 670 -5.62 -23.54 -13.01
N ASP A 671 -4.78 -24.03 -12.09
CA ASP A 671 -5.03 -23.96 -10.66
C ASP A 671 -4.97 -22.52 -10.13
N MET A 672 -3.97 -21.76 -10.55
CA MET A 672 -3.72 -20.41 -10.09
C MET A 672 -4.09 -19.35 -11.13
N ASN A 673 -3.94 -19.67 -12.42
CA ASN A 673 -4.35 -18.86 -13.57
C ASN A 673 -3.88 -17.41 -13.48
N LEU A 674 -2.57 -17.20 -13.16
CA LEU A 674 -1.92 -15.92 -13.31
C LEU A 674 -1.49 -15.73 -14.77
N GLU A 675 -1.43 -14.48 -15.22
CA GLU A 675 -0.93 -14.13 -16.54
C GLU A 675 0.60 -14.36 -16.60
N ASP A 676 1.09 -15.03 -17.67
CA ASP A 676 2.52 -15.39 -17.80
C ASP A 676 3.43 -14.14 -17.70
N GLN A 677 3.00 -13.04 -18.29
CA GLN A 677 3.71 -11.76 -18.27
C GLN A 677 3.87 -11.14 -16.86
N LYS A 678 3.14 -11.64 -15.86
CA LYS A 678 3.25 -11.21 -14.46
C LYS A 678 4.17 -12.11 -13.64
N VAL A 679 4.59 -13.27 -14.17
CA VAL A 679 5.38 -14.25 -13.42
C VAL A 679 6.80 -14.30 -13.96
N PHE A 680 7.76 -13.83 -13.17
CA PHE A 680 9.17 -13.75 -13.51
C PHE A 680 9.95 -14.79 -12.70
N GLN A 681 10.83 -15.52 -13.37
CA GLN A 681 11.76 -16.41 -12.67
C GLN A 681 12.98 -15.61 -12.25
N THR A 682 13.42 -15.80 -11.03
CA THR A 682 14.63 -15.23 -10.42
C THR A 682 15.37 -16.33 -9.66
N ALA A 683 16.46 -16.00 -9.01
CA ALA A 683 17.27 -16.95 -8.26
C ALA A 683 17.79 -16.33 -6.95
N HIS A 684 18.30 -17.17 -6.07
CA HIS A 684 19.21 -16.74 -5.01
C HIS A 684 20.66 -16.84 -5.52
N TRP A 685 21.58 -16.28 -4.77
CA TRP A 685 23.02 -16.44 -4.97
C TRP A 685 23.64 -17.14 -3.76
N SER A 686 24.85 -17.68 -3.88
CA SER A 686 25.57 -18.19 -2.75
C SER A 686 26.41 -17.09 -2.08
N ASN A 687 26.52 -17.18 -0.76
CA ASN A 687 27.42 -16.30 -0.02
C ASN A 687 28.86 -16.46 -0.52
N SER A 688 29.59 -15.36 -0.59
CA SER A 688 30.98 -15.31 -1.06
C SER A 688 31.97 -16.19 -0.26
N CYS A 689 31.57 -16.65 0.94
CA CYS A 689 32.37 -17.59 1.70
C CYS A 689 32.44 -19.00 1.08
N PHE A 690 31.43 -19.35 0.21
CA PHE A 690 31.43 -20.65 -0.46
C PHE A 690 32.37 -20.64 -1.66
N THR A 691 33.58 -21.09 -1.41
CA THR A 691 34.64 -21.26 -2.38
C THR A 691 35.32 -22.59 -2.19
N VAL A 692 35.97 -23.09 -3.23
CA VAL A 692 36.73 -24.34 -3.17
C VAL A 692 37.83 -24.21 -2.12
N GLN A 693 37.89 -25.17 -1.17
CA GLN A 693 38.86 -25.26 -0.11
C GLN A 693 39.75 -26.52 -0.30
N PRO A 694 40.94 -26.56 0.26
CA PRO A 694 41.72 -27.80 0.29
C PRO A 694 40.94 -28.92 0.97
N SER A 695 40.95 -30.12 0.40
CA SER A 695 40.27 -31.28 1.01
C SER A 695 41.03 -31.78 2.23
N ASP A 696 40.34 -32.01 3.35
CA ASP A 696 40.86 -32.53 4.60
C ASP A 696 39.90 -33.55 5.21
N LYS A 697 39.78 -34.71 4.55
CA LYS A 697 38.88 -35.80 4.98
C LYS A 697 39.29 -36.40 6.33
N SER A 698 40.59 -36.42 6.60
CA SER A 698 41.12 -36.97 7.86
C SER A 698 40.72 -36.14 9.07
N SER A 699 40.95 -34.84 9.04
CA SER A 699 40.61 -33.93 10.15
C SER A 699 39.10 -33.74 10.32
N LEU A 700 38.34 -33.61 9.21
CA LEU A 700 36.92 -33.31 9.26
C LEU A 700 36.04 -34.55 9.55
N PHE A 701 36.44 -35.71 9.00
CA PHE A 701 35.58 -36.90 9.02
C PHE A 701 36.25 -38.11 9.72
N GLY A 702 37.52 -38.05 10.04
CA GLY A 702 38.27 -39.16 10.68
C GLY A 702 38.47 -40.34 9.74
N VAL A 703 38.56 -40.13 8.44
CA VAL A 703 38.73 -41.17 7.41
C VAL A 703 39.98 -40.96 6.58
N GLU A 704 40.42 -41.98 5.86
CA GLU A 704 41.58 -41.86 4.94
C GLU A 704 41.28 -40.92 3.77
N THR A 705 42.27 -40.27 3.21
CA THR A 705 42.17 -39.28 2.15
C THR A 705 41.44 -39.79 0.90
N ASN A 706 41.65 -41.09 0.58
CA ASN A 706 41.05 -41.72 -0.60
C ASN A 706 39.64 -42.29 -0.36
N THR A 707 39.10 -42.19 0.85
CA THR A 707 37.75 -42.70 1.18
C THR A 707 36.69 -41.87 0.42
N PRO A 708 35.85 -42.50 -0.41
CA PRO A 708 34.74 -41.78 -1.05
C PRO A 708 33.70 -41.33 -0.02
N ILE A 709 33.30 -40.04 -0.11
CA ILE A 709 32.37 -39.42 0.84
C ILE A 709 31.08 -39.01 0.11
N LEU A 710 29.95 -39.62 0.53
CA LEU A 710 28.63 -39.13 0.22
C LEU A 710 28.21 -38.10 1.25
N LEU A 711 27.81 -36.91 0.85
CA LEU A 711 27.46 -35.84 1.76
C LEU A 711 25.94 -35.52 1.70
N TYR A 712 25.34 -35.29 2.85
CA TYR A 712 24.06 -34.64 3.00
C TYR A 712 24.20 -33.45 3.95
N VAL A 713 23.67 -32.28 3.56
CA VAL A 713 23.60 -31.07 4.38
C VAL A 713 22.19 -30.54 4.41
N GLY A 714 21.64 -30.32 5.61
CA GLY A 714 20.34 -29.76 5.79
C GLY A 714 19.56 -30.21 7.02
N ARG A 715 18.30 -29.77 7.16
CA ARG A 715 17.41 -30.22 8.24
C ARG A 715 17.13 -31.72 8.11
N ILE A 716 17.37 -32.48 9.19
CA ILE A 716 17.15 -33.92 9.19
C ILE A 716 15.69 -34.22 9.53
N SER A 717 14.83 -34.19 8.51
CA SER A 717 13.38 -34.35 8.64
C SER A 717 12.79 -35.15 7.48
N LYS A 718 11.64 -35.78 7.73
CA LYS A 718 11.00 -36.69 6.75
C LYS A 718 10.63 -35.99 5.45
N GLU A 719 10.20 -34.75 5.51
CA GLU A 719 9.84 -33.94 4.33
C GLU A 719 11.04 -33.64 3.41
N LYS A 720 12.27 -33.66 3.95
CA LYS A 720 13.53 -33.55 3.18
C LYS A 720 13.99 -34.87 2.57
N GLY A 721 13.24 -35.93 2.77
CA GLY A 721 13.53 -37.26 2.18
C GLY A 721 14.74 -37.97 2.81
N VAL A 722 15.23 -37.54 3.97
CA VAL A 722 16.48 -38.01 4.58
C VAL A 722 16.47 -39.52 4.85
N LEU A 723 15.30 -40.13 5.06
CA LEU A 723 15.20 -41.58 5.27
C LEU A 723 15.50 -42.37 3.99
N GLU A 724 15.44 -41.75 2.81
CA GLU A 724 15.85 -42.35 1.54
C GLU A 724 17.39 -42.56 1.47
N LEU A 725 18.17 -41.84 2.28
CA LEU A 725 19.65 -41.97 2.31
C LEU A 725 20.12 -43.38 2.79
N ALA A 726 19.38 -43.98 3.72
CA ALA A 726 19.78 -45.31 4.27
C ALA A 726 19.78 -46.44 3.21
N PRO A 727 18.68 -46.66 2.43
CA PRO A 727 18.71 -47.67 1.37
C PRO A 727 19.68 -47.33 0.24
N ILE A 728 19.88 -46.03 -0.09
CA ILE A 728 20.88 -45.60 -1.09
C ILE A 728 22.27 -45.93 -0.62
N TYR A 729 22.65 -45.51 0.59
CA TYR A 729 23.96 -45.76 1.15
C TYR A 729 24.28 -47.24 1.24
N LYS A 730 23.35 -48.05 1.75
CA LYS A 730 23.51 -49.49 1.86
C LYS A 730 23.85 -50.14 0.51
N ARG A 731 23.12 -49.77 -0.53
CA ARG A 731 23.31 -50.32 -1.89
C ARG A 731 24.62 -49.83 -2.53
N VAL A 732 25.00 -48.57 -2.33
CA VAL A 732 26.28 -48.03 -2.82
C VAL A 732 27.43 -48.72 -2.14
N LYS A 733 27.31 -49.01 -0.83
CA LYS A 733 28.35 -49.72 -0.04
C LYS A 733 28.56 -51.17 -0.44
N GLU A 734 27.57 -51.83 -1.03
CA GLU A 734 27.76 -53.17 -1.59
C GLU A 734 28.79 -53.17 -2.74
N VAL A 735 28.88 -52.07 -3.51
CA VAL A 735 29.78 -51.91 -4.65
C VAL A 735 31.08 -51.24 -4.23
N HIS A 736 30.98 -50.14 -3.47
CA HIS A 736 32.11 -49.34 -2.97
C HIS A 736 32.26 -49.55 -1.46
N LYS A 737 32.98 -50.58 -1.04
CA LYS A 737 33.08 -51.04 0.38
C LYS A 737 33.58 -49.97 1.32
N ASP A 738 34.49 -49.12 0.84
CA ASP A 738 35.18 -48.10 1.64
C ASP A 738 34.39 -46.77 1.71
N VAL A 739 33.26 -46.64 0.99
CA VAL A 739 32.44 -45.43 0.99
C VAL A 739 31.93 -45.10 2.40
N ARG A 740 31.90 -43.81 2.74
CA ARG A 740 31.26 -43.30 3.95
C ARG A 740 30.20 -42.24 3.59
N ILE A 741 29.19 -42.16 4.43
CA ILE A 741 28.18 -41.10 4.34
C ILE A 741 28.39 -40.12 5.52
N VAL A 742 28.43 -38.85 5.21
CA VAL A 742 28.48 -37.73 6.16
C VAL A 742 27.18 -36.98 6.12
N ILE A 743 26.55 -36.80 7.26
CA ILE A 743 25.23 -36.15 7.41
C ILE A 743 25.39 -34.98 8.36
N VAL A 744 25.21 -33.77 7.84
CA VAL A 744 25.35 -32.49 8.56
C VAL A 744 23.99 -31.87 8.83
N GLY A 745 23.67 -31.67 10.11
CA GLY A 745 22.45 -30.95 10.52
C GLY A 745 21.76 -31.56 11.73
N LYS A 746 20.58 -30.93 12.03
CA LYS A 746 19.66 -31.36 13.11
C LYS A 746 18.25 -31.60 12.58
N GLY A 747 17.47 -32.40 13.32
CA GLY A 747 16.06 -32.53 13.02
C GLY A 747 15.41 -33.75 13.66
N PRO A 748 14.09 -33.86 13.58
CA PRO A 748 13.29 -34.88 14.26
C PRO A 748 13.56 -36.32 13.76
N ALA A 749 14.13 -36.50 12.57
CA ALA A 749 14.44 -37.80 12.01
C ALA A 749 15.88 -38.27 12.33
N LEU A 750 16.69 -37.50 13.06
CA LEU A 750 18.11 -37.85 13.35
C LEU A 750 18.26 -39.18 14.03
N GLN A 751 17.53 -39.44 15.10
CA GLN A 751 17.65 -40.66 15.89
C GLN A 751 17.32 -41.92 15.07
N GLN A 752 16.27 -41.84 14.22
CA GLN A 752 15.90 -42.91 13.30
C GLN A 752 17.04 -43.15 12.28
N LEU A 753 17.54 -42.08 11.67
CA LEU A 753 18.57 -42.16 10.64
C LEU A 753 19.89 -42.75 11.20
N GLN A 754 20.25 -42.43 12.45
CA GLN A 754 21.44 -43.04 13.16
C GLN A 754 21.25 -44.54 13.38
N GLN A 755 20.02 -45.02 13.63
CA GLN A 755 19.72 -46.44 13.72
C GLN A 755 19.83 -47.14 12.37
N ASP A 756 19.34 -46.47 11.29
CA ASP A 756 19.30 -47.02 9.93
C ASP A 756 20.69 -47.02 9.26
N ILE A 757 21.62 -46.14 9.70
CA ILE A 757 22.98 -45.99 9.18
C ILE A 757 23.98 -45.96 10.38
N PRO A 758 24.26 -47.08 11.05
CA PRO A 758 25.03 -47.07 12.28
C PRO A 758 26.52 -46.72 12.10
N ASP A 759 27.08 -46.86 10.90
CA ASP A 759 28.44 -46.48 10.54
C ASP A 759 28.52 -45.11 9.77
N GLY A 760 27.44 -44.37 9.73
CA GLY A 760 27.40 -43.01 9.20
C GLY A 760 28.08 -42.00 10.13
N ILE A 761 28.64 -40.96 9.54
CA ILE A 761 29.26 -39.86 10.26
C ILE A 761 28.22 -38.74 10.40
N PHE A 762 27.81 -38.47 11.63
CA PHE A 762 26.82 -37.46 11.94
C PHE A 762 27.47 -36.24 12.56
N ILE A 763 27.35 -35.08 11.87
CA ILE A 763 27.86 -33.79 12.33
C ILE A 763 26.65 -32.95 12.71
N ASP A 764 26.70 -32.36 13.88
CA ASP A 764 25.64 -31.41 14.32
C ASP A 764 25.56 -30.19 13.40
N TRP A 765 24.57 -29.32 13.65
CA TRP A 765 24.51 -28.05 12.95
C TRP A 765 25.85 -27.30 13.08
N VAL A 766 26.37 -26.85 11.95
CA VAL A 766 27.61 -26.05 11.89
C VAL A 766 27.34 -24.67 11.31
N HIS A 767 28.12 -23.70 11.76
CA HIS A 767 28.03 -22.35 11.21
C HIS A 767 28.44 -22.34 9.72
N GLN A 768 27.80 -21.47 8.92
CA GLN A 768 28.00 -21.34 7.48
C GLN A 768 29.47 -21.25 7.06
N SER A 769 30.29 -20.53 7.81
CA SER A 769 31.72 -20.36 7.53
C SER A 769 32.54 -21.67 7.56
N LYS A 770 32.04 -22.76 8.16
CA LYS A 770 32.70 -24.09 8.21
C LYS A 770 32.23 -25.04 7.13
N LEU A 771 31.10 -24.75 6.49
CA LEU A 771 30.54 -25.61 5.44
C LEU A 771 31.40 -25.69 4.17
N PRO A 772 32.13 -24.65 3.71
CA PRO A 772 32.99 -24.76 2.53
C PRO A 772 34.03 -25.85 2.61
N ALA A 773 34.68 -26.02 3.77
CA ALA A 773 35.65 -27.11 4.00
C ALA A 773 34.97 -28.50 3.93
N ILE A 774 33.78 -28.63 4.47
CA ILE A 774 32.97 -29.86 4.43
C ILE A 774 32.57 -30.21 2.99
N TYR A 775 32.02 -29.27 2.26
CA TYR A 775 31.64 -29.46 0.85
C TYR A 775 32.86 -29.82 -0.02
N SER A 776 33.95 -29.09 0.12
CA SER A 776 35.16 -29.32 -0.68
C SER A 776 35.84 -30.67 -0.38
N SER A 777 35.64 -31.22 0.82
CA SER A 777 36.20 -32.52 1.25
C SER A 777 35.31 -33.71 0.92
N ALA A 778 34.10 -33.51 0.39
CA ALA A 778 33.22 -34.59 -0.06
C ALA A 778 33.41 -34.89 -1.55
N ASP A 779 32.88 -36.01 -2.02
CA ASP A 779 32.96 -36.41 -3.43
C ASP A 779 31.65 -36.13 -4.18
N VAL A 780 30.50 -36.27 -3.53
CA VAL A 780 29.19 -35.96 -4.11
C VAL A 780 28.17 -35.61 -3.01
N LEU A 781 27.33 -34.62 -3.29
CA LEU A 781 26.17 -34.28 -2.46
C LEU A 781 24.97 -35.11 -2.91
N LEU A 782 24.31 -35.81 -1.95
CA LEU A 782 23.03 -36.48 -2.19
C LEU A 782 21.88 -35.64 -1.63
N LEU A 783 20.93 -35.27 -2.47
CA LEU A 783 19.78 -34.46 -2.10
C LEU A 783 18.45 -35.17 -2.42
N PRO A 784 17.92 -35.99 -1.49
CA PRO A 784 16.68 -36.74 -1.70
C PRO A 784 15.42 -35.91 -1.48
N SER A 785 15.55 -34.59 -1.46
CA SER A 785 14.41 -33.67 -1.28
C SER A 785 13.62 -33.47 -2.57
N LYS A 786 12.28 -33.47 -2.44
CA LYS A 786 11.33 -33.23 -3.54
C LYS A 786 10.61 -31.89 -3.39
N PHE A 787 10.99 -31.10 -2.35
CA PHE A 787 10.21 -29.93 -1.92
C PHE A 787 10.97 -28.61 -1.93
N ASP A 788 12.28 -28.63 -2.09
CA ASP A 788 13.10 -27.43 -2.02
C ASP A 788 12.79 -26.46 -3.15
N THR A 789 12.33 -25.26 -2.79
CA THR A 789 11.89 -24.24 -3.73
C THR A 789 13.05 -23.73 -4.58
N PHE A 790 14.18 -23.41 -3.96
CA PHE A 790 15.43 -23.05 -4.63
C PHE A 790 16.54 -24.08 -4.30
N CYS A 791 16.72 -24.35 -3.02
CA CYS A 791 17.75 -25.23 -2.48
C CYS A 791 19.15 -24.60 -2.50
N ASN A 792 19.39 -23.64 -1.60
CA ASN A 792 20.71 -23.00 -1.44
C ASN A 792 21.85 -24.01 -1.28
N VAL A 793 21.61 -25.15 -0.63
CA VAL A 793 22.59 -26.24 -0.43
C VAL A 793 23.15 -26.76 -1.77
N VAL A 794 22.34 -26.78 -2.85
CA VAL A 794 22.86 -27.15 -4.18
C VAL A 794 23.86 -26.10 -4.66
N LEU A 795 23.50 -24.82 -4.56
CA LEU A 795 24.36 -23.73 -5.03
C LEU A 795 25.64 -23.62 -4.18
N GLU A 796 25.53 -23.78 -2.87
CA GLU A 796 26.67 -23.86 -1.94
C GLU A 796 27.64 -25.00 -2.30
N SER A 797 27.06 -26.17 -2.59
CA SER A 797 27.80 -27.34 -3.05
C SER A 797 28.57 -27.08 -4.35
N LEU A 798 27.86 -26.57 -5.37
CA LEU A 798 28.45 -26.23 -6.66
C LEU A 798 29.53 -25.14 -6.54
N SER A 799 29.33 -24.14 -5.69
CA SER A 799 30.32 -23.09 -5.42
C SER A 799 31.60 -23.62 -4.82
N CYS A 800 31.51 -24.70 -4.02
CA CYS A 800 32.64 -25.40 -3.45
C CYS A 800 33.18 -26.52 -4.38
N GLY A 801 32.73 -26.60 -5.59
CA GLY A 801 33.18 -27.59 -6.58
C GLY A 801 32.68 -29.00 -6.31
N LEU A 802 31.60 -29.17 -5.54
CA LEU A 802 31.04 -30.48 -5.21
C LEU A 802 29.81 -30.76 -6.12
N PRO A 803 29.86 -31.81 -6.96
CA PRO A 803 28.71 -32.20 -7.78
C PRO A 803 27.53 -32.70 -6.95
N VAL A 804 26.33 -32.60 -7.50
CA VAL A 804 25.09 -32.90 -6.79
C VAL A 804 24.26 -33.96 -7.53
N ILE A 805 23.75 -34.93 -6.78
CA ILE A 805 22.73 -35.86 -7.29
C ILE A 805 21.41 -35.54 -6.59
N ALA A 806 20.41 -35.08 -7.33
CA ALA A 806 19.15 -34.60 -6.78
C ALA A 806 17.96 -35.06 -7.61
N TYR A 807 16.76 -35.00 -7.02
CA TYR A 807 15.53 -35.24 -7.79
C TYR A 807 15.32 -34.13 -8.85
N ASN A 808 14.88 -34.54 -10.04
CA ASN A 808 14.51 -33.65 -11.16
C ASN A 808 13.21 -32.87 -10.86
N LYS A 809 13.25 -32.03 -9.83
CA LYS A 809 12.12 -31.24 -9.36
C LYS A 809 12.55 -29.92 -8.77
N LYS A 810 11.73 -28.89 -8.99
CA LYS A 810 11.85 -27.56 -8.38
C LYS A 810 13.24 -26.93 -8.57
N GLY A 811 13.80 -26.34 -7.51
CA GLY A 811 15.07 -25.60 -7.58
C GLY A 811 16.26 -26.42 -8.09
N PRO A 812 16.54 -27.61 -7.56
CA PRO A 812 17.63 -28.45 -8.05
C PRO A 812 17.58 -28.70 -9.56
N LYS A 813 16.39 -28.89 -10.14
CA LYS A 813 16.17 -29.10 -11.57
C LYS A 813 16.65 -27.91 -12.42
N ASP A 814 16.49 -26.69 -11.93
CA ASP A 814 16.85 -25.49 -12.67
C ASP A 814 18.32 -25.07 -12.42
N ILE A 815 18.91 -25.49 -11.30
CA ILE A 815 20.29 -25.15 -10.95
C ILE A 815 21.26 -26.16 -11.58
N ILE A 816 20.99 -27.46 -11.47
CA ILE A 816 21.89 -28.51 -11.93
C ILE A 816 21.78 -28.68 -13.45
N VAL A 817 22.91 -28.66 -14.15
CA VAL A 817 22.99 -29.09 -15.54
C VAL A 817 23.30 -30.59 -15.52
N ASP A 818 22.31 -31.37 -15.96
CA ASP A 818 22.36 -32.83 -15.92
C ASP A 818 23.52 -33.39 -16.75
N ASN A 819 24.25 -34.39 -16.20
CA ASN A 819 25.44 -34.99 -16.77
C ASN A 819 26.66 -34.02 -16.94
N GLU A 820 26.62 -32.82 -16.36
CA GLU A 820 27.73 -31.88 -16.42
C GLU A 820 28.26 -31.53 -15.00
N CYS A 821 27.41 -30.96 -14.15
CA CYS A 821 27.75 -30.59 -12.77
C CYS A 821 27.03 -31.44 -11.71
N GLY A 822 26.36 -32.50 -12.14
CA GLY A 822 25.58 -33.41 -11.29
C GLY A 822 24.63 -34.26 -12.11
N TYR A 823 23.72 -34.95 -11.40
CA TYR A 823 22.69 -35.79 -12.02
C TYR A 823 21.29 -35.42 -11.50
N LEU A 824 20.33 -35.37 -12.39
CA LEU A 824 18.90 -35.20 -12.10
C LEU A 824 18.19 -36.54 -12.24
N VAL A 825 17.60 -37.04 -11.15
CA VAL A 825 17.01 -38.39 -11.06
C VAL A 825 15.53 -38.32 -10.71
N ASN A 826 14.80 -39.40 -11.02
CA ASN A 826 13.34 -39.46 -10.79
C ASN A 826 12.94 -40.50 -9.72
N SER A 827 13.89 -41.36 -9.28
CA SER A 827 13.65 -42.44 -8.30
C SER A 827 14.86 -42.68 -7.41
N ILE A 828 14.64 -43.33 -6.27
CA ILE A 828 15.68 -43.79 -5.35
C ILE A 828 16.64 -44.78 -6.07
N SER A 829 16.13 -45.64 -6.94
CA SER A 829 16.94 -46.57 -7.72
C SER A 829 17.90 -45.83 -8.61
N GLU A 830 17.41 -44.85 -9.38
CA GLU A 830 18.20 -44.02 -10.29
C GLU A 830 19.23 -43.17 -9.52
N MET A 831 18.87 -42.64 -8.34
CA MET A 831 19.82 -41.92 -7.47
C MET A 831 20.95 -42.86 -7.04
N THR A 832 20.62 -44.09 -6.67
CA THR A 832 21.59 -45.09 -6.29
C THR A 832 22.51 -45.46 -7.45
N GLU A 833 21.93 -45.73 -8.63
CA GLU A 833 22.68 -46.11 -9.85
C GLU A 833 23.62 -45.01 -10.28
N LYS A 834 23.15 -43.75 -10.32
CA LYS A 834 23.96 -42.60 -10.68
C LYS A 834 25.05 -42.29 -9.65
N THR A 835 24.82 -42.60 -8.36
CA THR A 835 25.86 -42.48 -7.35
C THR A 835 26.98 -43.52 -7.56
N ILE A 836 26.61 -44.78 -7.87
CA ILE A 836 27.59 -45.83 -8.16
C ILE A 836 28.36 -45.54 -9.46
N GLU A 837 27.65 -45.14 -10.52
CA GLU A 837 28.23 -44.72 -11.80
C GLU A 837 29.27 -43.61 -11.60
N TYR A 838 28.89 -42.54 -10.89
CA TYR A 838 29.78 -41.42 -10.63
C TYR A 838 31.05 -41.82 -9.86
N LEU A 839 30.90 -42.60 -8.78
CA LEU A 839 32.03 -43.06 -7.96
C LEU A 839 32.94 -44.05 -8.70
N SER A 840 32.42 -44.72 -9.76
CA SER A 840 33.19 -45.65 -10.59
C SER A 840 33.87 -45.01 -11.81
N SER A 841 33.59 -43.74 -12.05
CA SER A 841 34.02 -42.98 -13.22
C SER A 841 35.21 -42.07 -12.92
N ASP A 842 35.98 -41.68 -13.95
CA ASP A 842 37.04 -40.68 -13.88
C ASP A 842 36.50 -39.23 -14.06
N LEU A 843 35.20 -39.01 -13.88
CA LEU A 843 34.54 -37.73 -14.16
C LEU A 843 34.65 -36.69 -13.05
N ASN A 844 35.29 -37.06 -11.91
CA ASN A 844 35.32 -36.21 -10.71
C ASN A 844 35.84 -34.79 -11.00
N GLU A 845 37.00 -34.62 -11.63
CA GLU A 845 37.54 -33.30 -11.91
C GLU A 845 36.71 -32.49 -12.93
N THR A 846 36.17 -33.18 -13.93
CA THR A 846 35.31 -32.55 -14.94
C THR A 846 34.05 -31.99 -14.29
N PHE A 847 33.35 -32.77 -13.47
CA PHE A 847 32.14 -32.36 -12.76
C PHE A 847 32.40 -31.24 -11.75
N ARG A 848 33.53 -31.32 -11.03
CA ARG A 848 33.94 -30.26 -10.07
C ARG A 848 34.21 -28.94 -10.78
N SER A 849 34.89 -28.97 -11.95
CA SER A 849 35.12 -27.79 -12.75
C SER A 849 33.81 -27.21 -13.32
N ALA A 850 32.91 -28.04 -13.83
CA ALA A 850 31.62 -27.65 -14.31
C ALA A 850 30.72 -27.09 -13.20
N ALA A 851 30.79 -27.68 -11.98
CA ALA A 851 30.07 -27.19 -10.80
C ALA A 851 30.44 -25.77 -10.44
N THR A 852 31.76 -25.47 -10.35
CA THR A 852 32.23 -24.11 -10.06
C THR A 852 31.91 -23.12 -11.18
N LYS A 853 31.94 -23.57 -12.45
CA LYS A 853 31.51 -22.74 -13.57
C LYS A 853 30.02 -22.40 -13.48
N ARG A 854 29.18 -23.40 -13.20
CA ARG A 854 27.73 -23.22 -13.07
C ARG A 854 27.36 -22.29 -11.92
N ALA A 855 28.06 -22.39 -10.79
CA ALA A 855 27.82 -21.51 -9.65
C ALA A 855 28.01 -20.01 -9.98
N LYS A 856 28.91 -19.68 -10.92
CA LYS A 856 29.14 -18.29 -11.35
C LYS A 856 27.94 -17.67 -12.09
N ASP A 857 27.05 -18.48 -12.65
CA ASP A 857 25.81 -17.97 -13.26
C ASP A 857 24.86 -17.39 -12.20
N TYR A 858 25.11 -17.67 -10.92
CA TYR A 858 24.31 -17.21 -9.76
C TYR A 858 25.10 -16.22 -8.90
N ASP A 859 25.89 -15.36 -9.50
CA ASP A 859 26.57 -14.29 -8.77
C ASP A 859 25.59 -13.21 -8.30
N ALA A 860 25.88 -12.59 -7.14
CA ALA A 860 24.99 -11.62 -6.53
C ALA A 860 24.74 -10.38 -7.40
N ASP A 861 25.74 -9.92 -8.17
CA ASP A 861 25.60 -8.72 -9.02
C ASP A 861 24.61 -8.95 -10.15
N THR A 862 24.75 -10.08 -10.83
CA THR A 862 23.85 -10.47 -11.93
C THR A 862 22.43 -10.68 -11.43
N ILE A 863 22.25 -11.46 -10.36
CA ILE A 863 20.90 -11.78 -9.83
C ILE A 863 20.20 -10.53 -9.27
N ILE A 864 20.91 -9.67 -8.53
CA ILE A 864 20.33 -8.42 -8.02
C ILE A 864 19.94 -7.48 -9.16
N LYS A 865 20.77 -7.37 -10.19
CA LYS A 865 20.45 -6.57 -11.39
C LYS A 865 19.18 -7.07 -12.08
N GLU A 866 19.08 -8.37 -12.31
CA GLU A 866 17.89 -9.01 -12.89
C GLU A 866 16.66 -8.83 -12.01
N LEU A 867 16.80 -8.96 -10.69
CA LEU A 867 15.72 -8.71 -9.72
C LEU A 867 15.22 -7.27 -9.84
N LEU A 868 16.11 -6.28 -9.82
CA LEU A 868 15.75 -4.87 -9.93
C LEU A 868 15.08 -4.54 -11.28
N GLN A 869 15.56 -5.12 -12.37
CA GLN A 869 14.91 -5.00 -13.68
C GLN A 869 13.52 -5.64 -13.69
N SER A 870 13.39 -6.83 -13.09
CA SER A 870 12.11 -7.55 -13.01
C SER A 870 11.06 -6.81 -12.19
N VAL A 871 11.44 -6.01 -11.22
CA VAL A 871 10.52 -5.14 -10.44
C VAL A 871 10.45 -3.71 -11.01
N GLY A 872 11.03 -3.44 -12.18
CA GLY A 872 10.98 -2.12 -12.82
C GLY A 872 11.81 -1.04 -12.10
N ALA A 873 12.83 -1.44 -11.35
CA ALA A 873 13.73 -0.54 -10.62
C ALA A 873 15.15 -0.51 -11.22
N GLY A 874 15.40 -1.28 -12.29
CA GLY A 874 16.67 -1.24 -13.01
C GLY A 874 16.87 0.14 -13.67
N ASP A 875 18.07 0.69 -13.59
CA ASP A 875 18.42 1.93 -14.29
C ASP A 875 18.30 1.73 -15.79
N GLU A 876 17.54 2.60 -16.45
CA GLU A 876 17.72 2.91 -17.87
C GLU A 876 18.97 3.80 -18.06
N GLN A 877 20.06 3.49 -17.36
CA GLN A 877 21.34 4.16 -17.59
C GLN A 877 22.25 3.21 -18.37
N GLN A 878 22.09 3.24 -19.66
CA GLN A 878 23.17 3.16 -20.65
C GLN A 878 22.92 4.18 -21.76
#